data_602c67c20919dd601701e813442cfc20
#
_entry.id   602c67c20919dd601701e813442cfc20
#
_cell.length_a   1.000
_cell.length_b   1.000
_cell.length_c   1.000
_cell.angle_alpha   90.00
_cell.angle_beta   90.00
_cell.angle_gamma   90.00
#
_symmetry.space_group_name_H-M   'P 1'
#
loop_
_entity.id
_entity.type
_entity.pdbx_description
1 polymer ?
#
loop_
_entity_poly.entity_id
_entity_poly.type
_entity_poly.pdbx_seq_one_letter_code
_entity_poly.pdbx_strand_id
1 'polypeptide(L)'
;MTEPPAEPRYPHHWEADVVLRDGATAHLRPIRAADVEAVRTFHSGQSENSIYMRFFTYKSVLSDKELRRFTEVDHRDRVAFVITVAGAIIGIGRYDRLPDPSVAEVAFNISDAHQGRGLGSILLEHLAAAARENGITRFTAEVLPENRKMLTVFAEAGYEVSRHFDDGVVSLSFDIDPTEKSRAVMESREHRAEARSVAGLLSPASVAVIGGRAPDAGTATGGESLAEQLLEHLVRGGFTGPVHRVNRLDPESFPTIAAVGSVVDLVIIAVPYDQVPATVAECAAAGSKGVLIATGGFADDGELGLVAQRGLVRTARAGGMRLIGPASLGVVNTRPGVSLNASLAPTMPKRGSLGLFSQSAALGAALFAATVQRGLGFSTVVSAGNRADVSGNDIMQYWEDDADTAVCGLYLESIGNPRKFSRLARRLARSKPVIVAKSDALGLQLPPGHAVRTTQAPVGALDAMLRQSGVIRVRTIDELADVAQIAVSQSLPAGPRLAVLSNSLALARVVADSAAQRELSVTRTEAGLRLDGGPEAALPKLREKLLSALRSSDVDSVILTMLPVRSLSVREIAGTLAECAAEVGKPVLAAFSGFVDQQVTVNGLLHAETAAGPLSVPGYTSPGAAIAALAALVRYTAWLRREQGHFED
;
A
#
# COMPACT_ATOMS: atom_id res chain seq x y z
N MET A 1 -27.48 -49.64 -17.47
CA MET A 1 -26.99 -49.13 -16.18
C MET A 1 -26.27 -47.85 -16.51
N THR A 2 -26.91 -46.71 -16.29
CA THR A 2 -26.30 -45.39 -16.40
C THR A 2 -25.45 -45.21 -15.13
N GLU A 3 -24.16 -44.94 -15.29
CA GLU A 3 -23.29 -44.52 -14.17
C GLU A 3 -23.97 -43.40 -13.38
N PRO A 4 -23.93 -43.42 -12.03
CA PRO A 4 -24.41 -42.32 -11.25
C PRO A 4 -23.65 -41.05 -11.65
N PRO A 5 -24.30 -39.88 -11.76
CA PRO A 5 -23.62 -38.64 -12.09
C PRO A 5 -22.52 -38.41 -11.05
N ALA A 6 -21.30 -38.13 -11.53
CA ALA A 6 -20.17 -37.82 -10.66
C ALA A 6 -20.55 -36.68 -9.72
N GLU A 7 -20.28 -36.82 -8.42
CA GLU A 7 -20.52 -35.76 -7.44
C GLU A 7 -19.90 -34.45 -7.95
N PRO A 8 -20.63 -33.32 -7.88
CA PRO A 8 -20.14 -32.06 -8.39
C PRO A 8 -18.85 -31.68 -7.63
N ARG A 9 -17.75 -31.54 -8.37
CA ARG A 9 -16.45 -31.21 -7.81
C ARG A 9 -16.50 -29.79 -7.24
N TYR A 10 -16.25 -29.64 -5.94
CA TYR A 10 -16.27 -28.34 -5.26
C TYR A 10 -15.25 -27.36 -5.92
N PRO A 11 -15.65 -26.15 -6.38
CA PRO A 11 -14.81 -25.25 -7.14
C PRO A 11 -13.95 -24.37 -6.23
N HIS A 12 -12.87 -24.91 -5.70
CA HIS A 12 -11.92 -24.19 -4.82
C HIS A 12 -11.33 -22.91 -5.46
N HIS A 13 -11.26 -22.85 -6.79
CA HIS A 13 -10.73 -21.67 -7.50
C HIS A 13 -11.63 -20.44 -7.41
N TRP A 14 -12.88 -20.61 -6.96
CA TRP A 14 -13.80 -19.51 -6.69
C TRP A 14 -13.70 -18.96 -5.26
N GLU A 15 -12.94 -19.61 -4.38
CA GLU A 15 -12.71 -19.08 -3.03
C GLU A 15 -11.83 -17.82 -3.11
N ALA A 16 -12.20 -16.78 -2.38
CA ALA A 16 -11.48 -15.52 -2.35
C ALA A 16 -11.58 -14.85 -0.98
N ASP A 17 -10.49 -14.22 -0.57
CA ASP A 17 -10.53 -13.26 0.54
C ASP A 17 -10.84 -11.88 -0.02
N VAL A 18 -11.84 -11.23 0.54
CA VAL A 18 -12.34 -9.93 0.08
C VAL A 18 -12.21 -8.88 1.16
N VAL A 19 -11.98 -7.63 0.76
CA VAL A 19 -11.97 -6.49 1.66
C VAL A 19 -13.31 -5.77 1.56
N LEU A 20 -13.96 -5.58 2.70
CA LEU A 20 -15.25 -4.95 2.81
C LEU A 20 -15.11 -3.41 2.75
N ARG A 21 -16.23 -2.72 2.54
CA ARG A 21 -16.24 -1.25 2.41
C ARG A 21 -15.66 -0.52 3.63
N ASP A 22 -15.71 -1.10 4.79
CA ASP A 22 -15.14 -0.56 6.04
C ASP A 22 -13.66 -0.92 6.27
N GLY A 23 -13.05 -1.69 5.35
CA GLY A 23 -11.66 -2.12 5.41
C GLY A 23 -11.42 -3.45 6.11
N ALA A 24 -12.45 -4.06 6.74
CA ALA A 24 -12.33 -5.40 7.32
C ALA A 24 -12.25 -6.47 6.23
N THR A 25 -11.63 -7.60 6.55
CA THR A 25 -11.56 -8.76 5.63
C THR A 25 -12.72 -9.71 5.87
N ALA A 26 -13.08 -10.47 4.84
CA ALA A 26 -14.05 -11.55 4.91
C ALA A 26 -13.65 -12.65 3.92
N HIS A 27 -14.10 -13.87 4.15
CA HIS A 27 -13.84 -14.98 3.25
C HIS A 27 -15.09 -15.30 2.43
N LEU A 28 -14.97 -15.23 1.10
CA LEU A 28 -16.01 -15.61 0.14
C LEU A 28 -15.69 -17.00 -0.38
N ARG A 29 -16.68 -17.88 -0.38
CA ARG A 29 -16.56 -19.24 -0.90
C ARG A 29 -17.88 -19.78 -1.43
N PRO A 30 -17.85 -20.77 -2.33
CA PRO A 30 -19.03 -21.55 -2.66
C PRO A 30 -19.65 -22.18 -1.41
N ILE A 31 -20.97 -22.29 -1.40
CA ILE A 31 -21.69 -22.98 -0.33
C ILE A 31 -21.41 -24.48 -0.37
N ARG A 32 -21.47 -25.14 0.78
CA ARG A 32 -21.26 -26.60 0.93
C ARG A 32 -22.48 -27.24 1.56
N ALA A 33 -22.72 -28.52 1.27
CA ALA A 33 -23.78 -29.28 1.93
C ALA A 33 -23.67 -29.25 3.47
N ALA A 34 -22.45 -29.18 4.00
CA ALA A 34 -22.21 -29.07 5.45
C ALA A 34 -22.65 -27.74 6.08
N ASP A 35 -23.00 -26.71 5.27
CA ASP A 35 -23.39 -25.39 5.78
C ASP A 35 -24.85 -25.32 6.26
N VAL A 36 -25.59 -26.42 6.28
CA VAL A 36 -27.03 -26.46 6.66
C VAL A 36 -27.29 -25.71 7.95
N GLU A 37 -26.54 -25.99 9.03
CA GLU A 37 -26.75 -25.35 10.34
C GLU A 37 -26.32 -23.88 10.34
N ALA A 38 -25.26 -23.55 9.61
CA ALA A 38 -24.82 -22.15 9.45
C ALA A 38 -25.87 -21.31 8.70
N VAL A 39 -26.49 -21.87 7.65
CA VAL A 39 -27.59 -21.23 6.91
C VAL A 39 -28.83 -21.10 7.78
N ARG A 40 -29.15 -22.11 8.59
CA ARG A 40 -30.25 -22.04 9.56
C ARG A 40 -30.04 -20.90 10.56
N THR A 41 -28.87 -20.84 11.16
CA THR A 41 -28.48 -19.78 12.11
C THR A 41 -28.52 -18.40 11.45
N PHE A 42 -27.96 -18.28 10.24
CA PHE A 42 -28.00 -17.04 9.46
C PHE A 42 -29.43 -16.57 9.20
N HIS A 43 -30.32 -17.47 8.80
CA HIS A 43 -31.72 -17.14 8.52
C HIS A 43 -32.50 -16.73 9.79
N SER A 44 -32.33 -17.46 10.89
CA SER A 44 -33.01 -17.15 12.16
C SER A 44 -32.54 -15.83 12.80
N GLY A 45 -31.34 -15.36 12.45
CA GLY A 45 -30.81 -14.07 12.89
C GLY A 45 -31.25 -12.86 12.06
N GLN A 46 -32.09 -13.04 11.03
CA GLN A 46 -32.62 -11.97 10.20
C GLN A 46 -33.86 -11.32 10.80
N SER A 47 -34.03 -10.02 10.56
CA SER A 47 -35.30 -9.35 10.87
C SER A 47 -36.43 -9.85 9.95
N GLU A 48 -37.67 -9.75 10.43
CA GLU A 48 -38.87 -10.06 9.64
C GLU A 48 -38.90 -9.27 8.32
N ASN A 49 -38.45 -8.01 8.36
CA ASN A 49 -38.35 -7.17 7.17
C ASN A 49 -37.33 -7.71 6.15
N SER A 50 -36.16 -8.13 6.58
CA SER A 50 -35.14 -8.71 5.70
C SER A 50 -35.57 -10.03 5.09
N ILE A 51 -36.30 -10.86 5.86
CA ILE A 51 -36.93 -12.10 5.38
C ILE A 51 -37.97 -11.77 4.32
N TYR A 52 -38.88 -10.83 4.59
CA TYR A 52 -39.92 -10.41 3.65
C TYR A 52 -39.31 -9.85 2.35
N MET A 53 -38.33 -8.95 2.46
CA MET A 53 -37.63 -8.38 1.28
C MET A 53 -36.95 -9.44 0.39
N ARG A 54 -36.63 -10.62 0.95
CA ARG A 54 -35.92 -11.69 0.22
C ARG A 54 -36.88 -12.74 -0.34
N PHE A 55 -37.92 -13.12 0.42
CA PHE A 55 -38.80 -14.26 0.11
C PHE A 55 -40.22 -13.84 -0.33
N PHE A 56 -40.50 -12.55 -0.30
CA PHE A 56 -41.83 -11.96 -0.57
C PHE A 56 -42.94 -12.50 0.36
N THR A 57 -42.52 -13.12 1.44
CA THR A 57 -43.41 -13.69 2.47
C THR A 57 -42.71 -13.71 3.82
N TYR A 58 -43.48 -13.68 4.89
CA TYR A 58 -42.99 -13.80 6.27
C TYR A 58 -42.68 -15.27 6.59
N LYS A 59 -41.44 -15.68 6.36
CA LYS A 59 -41.01 -17.05 6.54
C LYS A 59 -39.92 -17.13 7.61
N SER A 60 -40.33 -17.21 8.85
CA SER A 60 -39.42 -17.21 10.02
C SER A 60 -38.53 -18.46 10.13
N VAL A 61 -38.96 -19.60 9.55
CA VAL A 61 -38.24 -20.87 9.63
C VAL A 61 -38.15 -21.51 8.26
N LEU A 62 -36.95 -21.97 7.90
CA LEU A 62 -36.69 -22.79 6.71
C LEU A 62 -36.85 -24.27 7.07
N SER A 63 -37.61 -25.01 6.27
CA SER A 63 -37.69 -26.47 6.39
C SER A 63 -36.39 -27.15 6.01
N ASP A 64 -36.13 -28.36 6.50
CA ASP A 64 -34.95 -29.14 6.15
C ASP A 64 -34.83 -29.39 4.65
N LYS A 65 -35.96 -29.53 3.94
CA LYS A 65 -35.98 -29.65 2.48
C LYS A 65 -35.45 -28.38 1.80
N GLU A 66 -35.80 -27.21 2.30
CA GLU A 66 -35.34 -25.92 1.77
C GLU A 66 -33.89 -25.65 2.11
N LEU A 67 -33.48 -25.96 3.33
CA LEU A 67 -32.09 -25.86 3.75
C LEU A 67 -31.19 -26.71 2.85
N ARG A 68 -31.55 -27.98 2.59
CA ARG A 68 -30.81 -28.82 1.64
C ARG A 68 -30.84 -28.22 0.25
N ARG A 69 -31.98 -27.76 -0.23
CA ARG A 69 -32.06 -27.11 -1.55
C ARG A 69 -31.12 -25.90 -1.66
N PHE A 70 -30.88 -25.16 -0.58
CA PHE A 70 -29.99 -23.99 -0.58
C PHE A 70 -28.52 -24.37 -0.45
N THR A 71 -28.16 -25.48 0.18
CA THR A 71 -26.79 -25.90 0.43
C THR A 71 -26.27 -26.96 -0.54
N GLU A 72 -27.16 -27.80 -1.08
CA GLU A 72 -26.82 -28.84 -2.06
C GLU A 72 -26.99 -28.28 -3.47
N VAL A 73 -25.93 -27.70 -4.03
CA VAL A 73 -25.89 -27.09 -5.35
C VAL A 73 -24.90 -27.84 -6.27
N ASP A 74 -25.14 -27.79 -7.58
CA ASP A 74 -24.30 -28.47 -8.59
C ASP A 74 -23.11 -27.64 -9.06
N HIS A 75 -22.99 -26.40 -8.59
CA HIS A 75 -21.97 -25.43 -9.00
C HIS A 75 -21.94 -25.11 -10.50
N ARG A 76 -23.00 -25.38 -11.21
CA ARG A 76 -23.15 -25.14 -12.65
C ARG A 76 -24.46 -24.40 -12.97
N ASP A 77 -25.59 -25.08 -12.78
CA ASP A 77 -26.91 -24.51 -13.03
C ASP A 77 -27.46 -23.80 -11.78
N ARG A 78 -26.99 -24.23 -10.62
CA ARG A 78 -27.27 -23.62 -9.33
C ARG A 78 -25.96 -23.36 -8.61
N VAL A 79 -25.64 -22.10 -8.40
CA VAL A 79 -24.45 -21.66 -7.69
C VAL A 79 -24.84 -20.75 -6.53
N ALA A 80 -24.25 -20.99 -5.38
CA ALA A 80 -24.39 -20.09 -4.26
C ALA A 80 -23.03 -19.81 -3.63
N PHE A 81 -22.79 -18.54 -3.29
CA PHE A 81 -21.65 -18.09 -2.51
C PHE A 81 -22.09 -17.67 -1.13
N VAL A 82 -21.26 -17.94 -0.15
CA VAL A 82 -21.35 -17.40 1.20
C VAL A 82 -20.16 -16.49 1.47
N ILE A 83 -20.40 -15.38 2.18
CA ILE A 83 -19.35 -14.57 2.77
C ILE A 83 -19.35 -14.82 4.27
N THR A 84 -18.16 -15.12 4.83
CA THR A 84 -18.02 -15.46 6.25
C THR A 84 -16.99 -14.55 6.95
N VAL A 85 -17.26 -14.24 8.24
CA VAL A 85 -16.31 -13.60 9.16
C VAL A 85 -16.33 -14.43 10.45
N ALA A 86 -15.17 -14.79 10.96
CA ALA A 86 -15.04 -15.65 12.13
C ALA A 86 -15.88 -16.95 12.04
N GLY A 87 -16.01 -17.50 10.83
CA GLY A 87 -16.81 -18.71 10.57
C GLY A 87 -18.32 -18.51 10.46
N ALA A 88 -18.84 -17.36 10.85
CA ALA A 88 -20.26 -17.03 10.73
C ALA A 88 -20.58 -16.53 9.31
N ILE A 89 -21.69 -17.01 8.74
CA ILE A 89 -22.20 -16.48 7.45
C ILE A 89 -22.79 -15.09 7.69
N ILE A 90 -22.32 -14.10 6.91
CA ILE A 90 -22.80 -12.72 6.95
C ILE A 90 -23.52 -12.28 5.67
N GLY A 91 -23.43 -13.07 4.61
CA GLY A 91 -24.11 -12.84 3.35
C GLY A 91 -24.16 -14.09 2.48
N ILE A 92 -25.24 -14.25 1.74
CA ILE A 92 -25.46 -15.33 0.77
C ILE A 92 -25.92 -14.70 -0.53
N GLY A 93 -25.28 -15.06 -1.64
CA GLY A 93 -25.74 -14.75 -2.99
C GLY A 93 -25.83 -16.03 -3.81
N ARG A 94 -26.82 -16.13 -4.66
CA ARG A 94 -26.99 -17.31 -5.53
C ARG A 94 -27.53 -16.92 -6.90
N TYR A 95 -27.29 -17.79 -7.87
CA TYR A 95 -28.06 -17.82 -9.10
C TYR A 95 -28.66 -19.20 -9.36
N ASP A 96 -29.81 -19.23 -9.98
CA ASP A 96 -30.47 -20.41 -10.50
C ASP A 96 -30.69 -20.21 -12.02
N ARG A 97 -30.18 -21.12 -12.87
CA ARG A 97 -30.32 -21.08 -14.34
C ARG A 97 -31.78 -21.23 -14.70
N LEU A 98 -32.25 -20.44 -15.64
CA LEU A 98 -33.61 -20.48 -16.18
C LEU A 98 -33.71 -21.47 -17.36
N PRO A 99 -34.94 -21.74 -17.87
CA PRO A 99 -35.12 -22.59 -19.05
C PRO A 99 -34.33 -22.14 -20.31
N ASP A 100 -34.12 -20.82 -20.47
CA ASP A 100 -33.08 -20.31 -21.38
C ASP A 100 -31.72 -20.53 -20.74
N PRO A 101 -30.85 -21.39 -21.35
CA PRO A 101 -29.58 -21.75 -20.74
C PRO A 101 -28.56 -20.60 -20.66
N SER A 102 -28.81 -19.49 -21.33
CA SER A 102 -27.98 -18.30 -21.30
C SER A 102 -28.40 -17.32 -20.20
N VAL A 103 -29.50 -17.57 -19.50
CA VAL A 103 -30.09 -16.67 -18.50
C VAL A 103 -30.16 -17.34 -17.12
N ALA A 104 -29.86 -16.59 -16.06
CA ALA A 104 -30.05 -17.05 -14.70
C ALA A 104 -30.71 -15.97 -13.83
N GLU A 105 -31.53 -16.40 -12.88
CA GLU A 105 -32.10 -15.55 -11.85
C GLU A 105 -31.10 -15.42 -10.69
N VAL A 106 -30.79 -14.19 -10.26
CA VAL A 106 -29.85 -13.90 -9.17
C VAL A 106 -30.58 -13.35 -7.95
N ALA A 107 -30.14 -13.76 -6.76
CA ALA A 107 -30.75 -13.32 -5.51
C ALA A 107 -29.73 -13.26 -4.36
N PHE A 108 -29.94 -12.31 -3.44
CA PHE A 108 -29.04 -12.02 -2.32
C PHE A 108 -29.77 -11.98 -0.99
N ASN A 109 -29.06 -12.32 0.07
CA ASN A 109 -29.49 -12.12 1.46
C ASN A 109 -28.28 -11.70 2.30
N ILE A 110 -28.38 -10.56 2.98
CA ILE A 110 -27.30 -9.98 3.78
C ILE A 110 -27.78 -9.83 5.22
N SER A 111 -26.99 -10.30 6.18
CA SER A 111 -27.25 -10.13 7.61
C SER A 111 -27.48 -8.66 7.95
N ASP A 112 -28.50 -8.37 8.75
CA ASP A 112 -28.89 -7.00 9.13
C ASP A 112 -27.73 -6.23 9.74
N ALA A 113 -26.95 -6.87 10.61
CA ALA A 113 -25.77 -6.28 11.25
C ALA A 113 -24.63 -5.95 10.27
N HIS A 114 -24.66 -6.50 9.04
CA HIS A 114 -23.59 -6.39 8.07
C HIS A 114 -24.02 -5.66 6.78
N GLN A 115 -25.24 -5.12 6.72
CA GLN A 115 -25.70 -4.30 5.61
C GLN A 115 -24.87 -3.01 5.47
N GLY A 116 -24.76 -2.48 4.26
CA GLY A 116 -23.99 -1.25 3.98
C GLY A 116 -22.48 -1.44 3.84
N ARG A 117 -21.95 -2.65 4.06
CA ARG A 117 -20.52 -3.01 3.96
C ARG A 117 -20.07 -3.45 2.56
N GLY A 118 -20.94 -3.34 1.54
CA GLY A 118 -20.61 -3.68 0.15
C GLY A 118 -20.76 -5.15 -0.23
N LEU A 119 -21.31 -5.99 0.65
CA LEU A 119 -21.46 -7.44 0.45
C LEU A 119 -22.27 -7.80 -0.81
N GLY A 120 -23.35 -7.05 -1.09
CA GLY A 120 -24.19 -7.30 -2.28
C GLY A 120 -23.42 -7.11 -3.59
N SER A 121 -22.61 -6.06 -3.69
CA SER A 121 -21.77 -5.82 -4.88
C SER A 121 -20.70 -6.89 -5.05
N ILE A 122 -20.05 -7.31 -3.95
CA ILE A 122 -19.04 -8.38 -3.95
C ILE A 122 -19.67 -9.69 -4.43
N LEU A 123 -20.83 -10.06 -3.88
CA LEU A 123 -21.55 -11.27 -4.29
C LEU A 123 -21.96 -11.22 -5.78
N LEU A 124 -22.47 -10.08 -6.24
CA LEU A 124 -22.85 -9.91 -7.64
C LEU A 124 -21.66 -10.10 -8.59
N GLU A 125 -20.51 -9.49 -8.28
CA GLU A 125 -19.28 -9.60 -9.07
C GLU A 125 -18.80 -11.07 -9.19
N HIS A 126 -18.75 -11.79 -8.05
CA HIS A 126 -18.30 -13.19 -8.03
C HIS A 126 -19.32 -14.14 -8.68
N LEU A 127 -20.64 -13.90 -8.49
CA LEU A 127 -21.67 -14.66 -9.18
C LEU A 127 -21.61 -14.43 -10.69
N ALA A 128 -21.42 -13.20 -11.15
CA ALA A 128 -21.27 -12.89 -12.57
C ALA A 128 -20.03 -13.56 -13.18
N ALA A 129 -18.92 -13.64 -12.43
CA ALA A 129 -17.72 -14.35 -12.89
C ALA A 129 -17.98 -15.86 -13.02
N ALA A 130 -18.54 -16.51 -12.01
CA ALA A 130 -18.89 -17.93 -12.04
C ALA A 130 -19.94 -18.25 -13.11
N ALA A 131 -20.93 -17.37 -13.31
CA ALA A 131 -21.96 -17.51 -14.34
C ALA A 131 -21.38 -17.52 -15.75
N ARG A 132 -20.43 -16.61 -16.04
CA ARG A 132 -19.74 -16.59 -17.34
C ARG A 132 -18.93 -17.86 -17.59
N GLU A 133 -18.23 -18.38 -16.58
CA GLU A 133 -17.53 -19.67 -16.69
C GLU A 133 -18.51 -20.81 -17.04
N ASN A 134 -19.76 -20.71 -16.58
CA ASN A 134 -20.82 -21.67 -16.84
C ASN A 134 -21.66 -21.35 -18.10
N GLY A 135 -21.25 -20.35 -18.91
CA GLY A 135 -21.90 -20.01 -20.18
C GLY A 135 -23.19 -19.20 -20.04
N ILE A 136 -23.43 -18.58 -18.90
CA ILE A 136 -24.53 -17.63 -18.69
C ILE A 136 -24.07 -16.25 -19.13
N THR A 137 -24.91 -15.54 -19.87
CA THR A 137 -24.60 -14.20 -20.41
C THR A 137 -25.49 -13.11 -19.82
N ARG A 138 -26.62 -13.49 -19.20
CA ARG A 138 -27.60 -12.54 -18.67
C ARG A 138 -28.09 -12.93 -17.29
N PHE A 139 -28.21 -11.93 -16.41
CA PHE A 139 -28.91 -12.08 -15.14
C PHE A 139 -30.27 -11.40 -15.17
N THR A 140 -31.22 -12.03 -14.47
CA THR A 140 -32.51 -11.44 -14.07
C THR A 140 -32.60 -11.42 -12.55
N ALA A 141 -33.37 -10.48 -12.02
CA ALA A 141 -33.67 -10.44 -10.58
C ALA A 141 -35.04 -9.82 -10.35
N GLU A 142 -35.77 -10.35 -9.36
CA GLU A 142 -37.03 -9.76 -8.88
C GLU A 142 -36.76 -9.07 -7.54
N VAL A 143 -37.18 -7.81 -7.42
CA VAL A 143 -36.90 -6.97 -6.25
C VAL A 143 -38.18 -6.19 -5.87
N LEU A 144 -38.53 -6.21 -4.58
CA LEU A 144 -39.61 -5.34 -4.11
C LEU A 144 -39.22 -3.87 -4.26
N PRO A 145 -40.15 -2.98 -4.66
CA PRO A 145 -39.89 -1.54 -4.82
C PRO A 145 -39.36 -0.86 -3.56
N GLU A 146 -39.76 -1.37 -2.39
CA GLU A 146 -39.29 -0.88 -1.09
C GLU A 146 -37.84 -1.24 -0.79
N ASN A 147 -37.29 -2.28 -1.44
CA ASN A 147 -35.90 -2.71 -1.28
C ASN A 147 -34.93 -1.83 -2.08
N ARG A 148 -34.93 -0.53 -1.76
CA ARG A 148 -34.09 0.47 -2.42
C ARG A 148 -32.60 0.13 -2.36
N LYS A 149 -32.15 -0.52 -1.26
CA LYS A 149 -30.76 -0.93 -1.10
C LYS A 149 -30.34 -1.92 -2.20
N MET A 150 -31.17 -2.92 -2.49
CA MET A 150 -30.88 -3.91 -3.53
C MET A 150 -30.98 -3.30 -4.92
N LEU A 151 -31.97 -2.46 -5.18
CA LEU A 151 -32.06 -1.71 -6.45
C LEU A 151 -30.83 -0.85 -6.71
N THR A 152 -30.24 -0.26 -5.65
CA THR A 152 -29.00 0.51 -5.73
C THR A 152 -27.80 -0.39 -6.10
N VAL A 153 -27.69 -1.60 -5.51
CA VAL A 153 -26.60 -2.54 -5.84
C VAL A 153 -26.59 -2.84 -7.34
N PHE A 154 -27.73 -3.13 -7.95
CA PHE A 154 -27.83 -3.39 -9.39
C PHE A 154 -27.57 -2.14 -10.24
N ALA A 155 -28.08 -0.97 -9.81
CA ALA A 155 -27.91 0.28 -10.55
C ALA A 155 -26.44 0.77 -10.56
N GLU A 156 -25.73 0.55 -9.45
CA GLU A 156 -24.35 0.99 -9.27
C GLU A 156 -23.30 -0.05 -9.74
N ALA A 157 -23.73 -1.26 -10.16
CA ALA A 157 -22.82 -2.30 -10.62
C ALA A 157 -22.13 -2.00 -11.98
N GLY A 158 -22.59 -0.95 -12.66
CA GLY A 158 -22.00 -0.50 -13.93
C GLY A 158 -22.49 -1.26 -15.16
N TYR A 159 -23.45 -2.19 -15.02
CA TYR A 159 -24.15 -2.84 -16.12
C TYR A 159 -25.30 -1.98 -16.63
N GLU A 160 -25.73 -2.21 -17.87
CA GLU A 160 -26.95 -1.62 -18.42
C GLU A 160 -28.16 -2.43 -17.96
N VAL A 161 -28.87 -1.91 -16.98
CA VAL A 161 -29.97 -2.60 -16.31
C VAL A 161 -31.31 -2.16 -16.91
N SER A 162 -32.04 -3.08 -17.57
CA SER A 162 -33.45 -2.92 -17.93
C SER A 162 -34.32 -3.16 -16.73
N ARG A 163 -35.35 -2.32 -16.53
CA ARG A 163 -36.29 -2.40 -15.40
C ARG A 163 -37.71 -2.47 -15.94
N HIS A 164 -38.45 -3.41 -15.45
CA HIS A 164 -39.87 -3.54 -15.72
C HIS A 164 -40.63 -3.72 -14.40
N PHE A 165 -41.73 -2.98 -14.24
CA PHE A 165 -42.56 -3.11 -13.07
C PHE A 165 -43.81 -3.95 -13.43
N ASP A 166 -43.99 -5.07 -12.78
CA ASP A 166 -45.12 -5.99 -13.00
C ASP A 166 -45.53 -6.66 -11.68
N ASP A 167 -46.82 -6.82 -11.47
CA ASP A 167 -47.41 -7.52 -10.30
C ASP A 167 -46.80 -7.13 -8.93
N GLY A 168 -46.43 -5.85 -8.74
CA GLY A 168 -45.92 -5.35 -7.47
C GLY A 168 -44.45 -5.60 -7.24
N VAL A 169 -43.72 -6.14 -8.21
CA VAL A 169 -42.25 -6.35 -8.20
C VAL A 169 -41.57 -5.58 -9.29
N VAL A 170 -40.31 -5.26 -9.09
CA VAL A 170 -39.41 -4.70 -10.10
C VAL A 170 -38.58 -5.84 -10.66
N SER A 171 -38.86 -6.23 -11.89
CA SER A 171 -38.06 -7.19 -12.66
C SER A 171 -36.89 -6.46 -13.29
N LEU A 172 -35.68 -6.93 -13.01
CA LEU A 172 -34.43 -6.42 -13.54
C LEU A 172 -33.85 -7.43 -14.55
N SER A 173 -33.23 -6.94 -15.63
CA SER A 173 -32.49 -7.79 -16.57
C SER A 173 -31.28 -7.03 -17.08
N PHE A 174 -30.10 -7.69 -17.13
CA PHE A 174 -28.87 -7.10 -17.61
C PHE A 174 -27.88 -8.16 -18.09
N ASP A 175 -27.10 -7.82 -19.09
CA ASP A 175 -26.00 -8.64 -19.58
C ASP A 175 -24.81 -8.52 -18.60
N ILE A 176 -24.17 -9.68 -18.32
CA ILE A 176 -23.10 -9.78 -17.30
C ILE A 176 -21.69 -9.75 -17.89
N ASP A 177 -21.56 -9.54 -19.20
CA ASP A 177 -20.24 -9.32 -19.80
C ASP A 177 -19.60 -8.05 -19.22
N PRO A 178 -18.29 -8.09 -18.88
CA PRO A 178 -17.64 -6.96 -18.28
C PRO A 178 -17.59 -5.75 -19.21
N THR A 179 -18.32 -4.69 -18.87
CA THR A 179 -18.23 -3.40 -19.55
C THR A 179 -17.07 -2.58 -18.97
N GLU A 180 -16.59 -1.59 -19.69
CA GLU A 180 -15.59 -0.63 -19.15
C GLU A 180 -16.10 0.03 -17.86
N LYS A 181 -17.38 0.40 -17.84
CA LYS A 181 -18.03 0.99 -16.67
C LYS A 181 -18.10 0.03 -15.48
N SER A 182 -18.45 -1.25 -15.69
CA SER A 182 -18.53 -2.23 -14.60
C SER A 182 -17.14 -2.53 -14.01
N ARG A 183 -16.10 -2.60 -14.86
CA ARG A 183 -14.71 -2.74 -14.40
C ARG A 183 -14.26 -1.53 -13.58
N ALA A 184 -14.54 -0.30 -14.04
CA ALA A 184 -14.18 0.92 -13.31
C ALA A 184 -14.88 1.01 -11.94
N VAL A 185 -16.14 0.60 -11.83
CA VAL A 185 -16.89 0.54 -10.57
C VAL A 185 -16.25 -0.47 -9.61
N MET A 186 -15.96 -1.68 -10.08
CA MET A 186 -15.30 -2.73 -9.30
C MET A 186 -13.93 -2.25 -8.78
N GLU A 187 -13.11 -1.68 -9.65
CA GLU A 187 -11.79 -1.16 -9.30
C GLU A 187 -11.87 -0.02 -8.28
N SER A 188 -12.81 0.91 -8.46
CA SER A 188 -13.02 2.01 -7.51
C SER A 188 -13.49 1.52 -6.14
N ARG A 189 -14.32 0.47 -6.09
CA ARG A 189 -14.75 -0.15 -4.85
C ARG A 189 -13.58 -0.86 -4.16
N GLU A 190 -12.82 -1.68 -4.89
CA GLU A 190 -11.63 -2.37 -4.39
C GLU A 190 -10.62 -1.36 -3.84
N HIS A 191 -10.31 -0.32 -4.61
CA HIS A 191 -9.40 0.74 -4.19
C HIS A 191 -9.81 1.36 -2.84
N ARG A 192 -11.07 1.81 -2.72
CA ARG A 192 -11.54 2.44 -1.48
C ARG A 192 -11.52 1.48 -0.28
N ALA A 193 -11.80 0.20 -0.50
CA ALA A 193 -11.78 -0.79 0.55
C ALA A 193 -10.34 -1.07 1.02
N GLU A 194 -9.41 -1.29 0.10
CA GLU A 194 -7.99 -1.52 0.40
C GLU A 194 -7.33 -0.30 1.06
N ALA A 195 -7.56 0.91 0.53
CA ALA A 195 -7.03 2.13 1.12
C ALA A 195 -7.49 2.32 2.58
N ARG A 196 -8.77 2.05 2.88
CA ARG A 196 -9.30 2.10 4.26
C ARG A 196 -8.72 1.01 5.15
N SER A 197 -8.55 -0.20 4.61
CA SER A 197 -7.95 -1.31 5.34
C SER A 197 -6.54 -0.97 5.81
N VAL A 198 -5.71 -0.44 4.92
CA VAL A 198 -4.35 0.02 5.25
C VAL A 198 -4.38 1.21 6.20
N ALA A 199 -5.27 2.19 5.98
CA ALA A 199 -5.42 3.33 6.88
C ALA A 199 -5.71 2.90 8.32
N GLY A 200 -6.53 1.85 8.52
CA GLY A 200 -6.81 1.29 9.83
C GLY A 200 -5.56 0.71 10.53
N LEU A 201 -4.63 0.13 9.78
CA LEU A 201 -3.38 -0.39 10.30
C LEU A 201 -2.37 0.72 10.64
N LEU A 202 -2.35 1.80 9.84
CA LEU A 202 -1.40 2.90 9.98
C LEU A 202 -1.90 4.03 10.89
N SER A 203 -3.17 4.04 11.23
CA SER A 203 -3.79 5.02 12.12
C SER A 203 -4.74 4.32 13.11
N PRO A 204 -4.23 3.35 13.89
CA PRO A 204 -5.04 2.63 14.86
C PRO A 204 -5.46 3.57 16.00
N ALA A 205 -6.66 3.38 16.56
CA ALA A 205 -7.08 4.09 17.75
C ALA A 205 -6.49 3.48 19.05
N SER A 206 -6.10 2.20 19.00
CA SER A 206 -5.48 1.49 20.13
C SER A 206 -4.44 0.48 19.63
N VAL A 207 -3.39 0.26 20.44
CA VAL A 207 -2.31 -0.69 20.14
C VAL A 207 -2.11 -1.62 21.32
N ALA A 208 -1.88 -2.91 21.05
CA ALA A 208 -1.37 -3.85 22.06
C ALA A 208 -0.04 -4.44 21.58
N VAL A 209 0.86 -4.73 22.51
CA VAL A 209 2.10 -5.46 22.24
C VAL A 209 2.06 -6.76 23.03
N ILE A 210 2.13 -7.89 22.33
CA ILE A 210 2.14 -9.23 22.92
C ILE A 210 3.55 -9.80 22.91
N GLY A 211 4.08 -10.11 24.09
CA GLY A 211 5.41 -10.67 24.29
C GLY A 211 6.12 -10.05 25.48
N GLY A 212 7.37 -10.41 25.67
CA GLY A 212 8.19 -9.96 26.78
C GLY A 212 8.71 -11.09 27.64
N ARG A 213 9.56 -10.76 28.62
CA ARG A 213 10.14 -11.71 29.58
C ARG A 213 9.34 -11.73 30.88
N ALA A 214 9.55 -12.74 31.72
CA ALA A 214 9.12 -12.66 33.10
C ALA A 214 9.94 -11.58 33.85
N PRO A 215 9.34 -10.84 34.79
CA PRO A 215 10.01 -9.77 35.52
C PRO A 215 11.30 -10.25 36.23
N ASP A 216 11.31 -11.50 36.69
CA ASP A 216 12.43 -12.12 37.42
C ASP A 216 13.47 -12.81 36.52
N ALA A 217 13.28 -12.83 35.19
CA ALA A 217 14.28 -13.36 34.28
C ALA A 217 15.48 -12.41 34.24
N GLY A 218 16.44 -12.65 35.10
CA GLY A 218 17.62 -11.82 35.28
C GLY A 218 18.33 -11.51 33.95
N THR A 219 19.02 -10.38 33.94
CA THR A 219 19.77 -9.79 32.80
C THR A 219 20.96 -10.64 32.31
N ALA A 220 20.97 -11.95 32.56
CA ALA A 220 22.07 -12.86 32.23
C ALA A 220 22.40 -12.96 30.73
N THR A 221 21.59 -12.36 29.86
CA THR A 221 21.83 -12.24 28.41
C THR A 221 21.52 -10.83 27.88
N GLY A 222 21.78 -9.80 28.63
CA GLY A 222 22.17 -8.43 28.25
C GLY A 222 21.38 -7.67 27.20
N GLY A 223 20.06 -7.85 26.99
CA GLY A 223 19.29 -7.03 26.04
C GLY A 223 17.80 -6.97 26.38
N GLU A 224 17.17 -5.84 26.11
CA GLU A 224 15.72 -5.69 26.15
C GLU A 224 15.07 -6.67 25.16
N SER A 225 13.88 -7.21 25.52
CA SER A 225 13.14 -8.05 24.60
C SER A 225 12.58 -7.18 23.46
N LEU A 226 12.34 -7.79 22.29
CA LEU A 226 11.74 -7.12 21.13
C LEU A 226 10.41 -6.43 21.49
N ALA A 227 9.59 -7.05 22.34
CA ALA A 227 8.34 -6.49 22.80
C ALA A 227 8.53 -5.22 23.64
N GLU A 228 9.54 -5.22 24.53
CA GLU A 228 9.87 -4.07 25.37
C GLU A 228 10.37 -2.89 24.54
N GLN A 229 11.25 -3.13 23.56
CA GLN A 229 11.70 -2.09 22.64
C GLN A 229 10.53 -1.48 21.85
N LEU A 230 9.62 -2.30 21.34
CA LEU A 230 8.45 -1.81 20.60
C LEU A 230 7.49 -0.99 21.48
N LEU A 231 7.28 -1.42 22.74
CA LEU A 231 6.50 -0.65 23.72
C LEU A 231 7.16 0.70 24.00
N GLU A 232 8.46 0.71 24.24
CA GLU A 232 9.21 1.94 24.49
C GLU A 232 9.13 2.90 23.30
N HIS A 233 9.30 2.39 22.08
CA HIS A 233 9.23 3.21 20.87
C HIS A 233 7.83 3.79 20.63
N LEU A 234 6.76 3.06 20.93
CA LEU A 234 5.39 3.57 20.89
C LEU A 234 5.18 4.73 21.84
N VAL A 235 5.61 4.57 23.11
CA VAL A 235 5.45 5.59 24.15
C VAL A 235 6.32 6.81 23.85
N ARG A 236 7.60 6.60 23.54
CA ARG A 236 8.53 7.70 23.18
C ARG A 236 8.12 8.40 21.88
N GLY A 237 7.53 7.66 20.93
CA GLY A 237 7.00 8.21 19.68
C GLY A 237 5.82 9.15 19.89
N GLY A 238 5.19 9.11 21.06
CA GLY A 238 4.04 9.95 21.40
C GLY A 238 2.73 9.46 20.80
N PHE A 239 2.57 8.14 20.65
CA PHE A 239 1.29 7.58 20.19
C PHE A 239 0.14 8.06 21.08
N THR A 240 -0.92 8.55 20.46
CA THR A 240 -2.00 9.27 21.15
C THR A 240 -3.09 8.37 21.71
N GLY A 241 -3.18 7.12 21.26
CA GLY A 241 -4.15 6.14 21.73
C GLY A 241 -3.63 5.32 22.93
N PRO A 242 -4.50 4.48 23.53
CA PRO A 242 -4.08 3.54 24.56
C PRO A 242 -3.10 2.50 24.01
N VAL A 243 -2.06 2.21 24.81
CA VAL A 243 -1.08 1.16 24.56
C VAL A 243 -1.23 0.09 25.64
N HIS A 244 -1.50 -1.14 25.23
CA HIS A 244 -1.70 -2.26 26.15
C HIS A 244 -0.50 -3.21 26.09
N ARG A 245 0.06 -3.55 27.26
CA ARG A 245 1.07 -4.58 27.40
C ARG A 245 0.36 -5.92 27.67
N VAL A 246 0.63 -6.93 26.87
CA VAL A 246 0.07 -8.28 27.02
C VAL A 246 1.22 -9.26 27.22
N ASN A 247 1.35 -9.81 28.42
CA ASN A 247 2.41 -10.76 28.78
C ASN A 247 1.93 -11.69 29.88
N ARG A 248 1.77 -12.97 29.59
CA ARG A 248 1.33 -14.00 30.57
C ARG A 248 2.31 -14.21 31.72
N LEU A 249 3.57 -13.81 31.54
CA LEU A 249 4.64 -14.00 32.52
C LEU A 249 4.80 -12.79 33.45
N ASP A 250 4.04 -11.72 33.22
CA ASP A 250 4.13 -10.47 33.98
C ASP A 250 2.77 -10.15 34.62
N PRO A 251 2.65 -10.20 35.96
CA PRO A 251 1.40 -9.93 36.66
C PRO A 251 0.91 -8.49 36.54
N GLU A 252 1.77 -7.54 36.14
CA GLU A 252 1.39 -6.13 35.93
C GLU A 252 0.86 -5.92 34.49
N SER A 253 0.91 -6.94 33.65
CA SER A 253 0.43 -6.92 32.27
C SER A 253 -0.90 -7.67 32.12
N PHE A 254 -1.63 -7.39 31.03
CA PHE A 254 -2.76 -8.23 30.68
C PHE A 254 -2.30 -9.65 30.32
N PRO A 255 -2.91 -10.71 30.87
CA PRO A 255 -2.48 -12.09 30.60
C PRO A 255 -2.83 -12.54 29.16
N THR A 256 -3.87 -11.97 28.55
CA THR A 256 -4.31 -12.27 27.19
C THR A 256 -4.87 -11.00 26.53
N ILE A 257 -4.95 -11.00 25.18
CA ILE A 257 -5.56 -9.88 24.47
C ILE A 257 -7.06 -9.71 24.83
N ALA A 258 -7.77 -10.79 25.10
CA ALA A 258 -9.16 -10.75 25.55
C ALA A 258 -9.34 -10.08 26.92
N ALA A 259 -8.33 -10.17 27.80
CA ALA A 259 -8.36 -9.55 29.13
C ALA A 259 -8.30 -8.02 29.08
N VAL A 260 -7.93 -7.41 27.94
CA VAL A 260 -7.97 -5.95 27.73
C VAL A 260 -9.43 -5.43 27.82
N GLY A 261 -10.42 -6.26 27.51
CA GLY A 261 -11.84 -5.93 27.68
C GLY A 261 -12.42 -4.99 26.61
N SER A 262 -11.60 -4.60 25.62
CA SER A 262 -12.03 -3.81 24.45
C SER A 262 -11.34 -4.31 23.19
N VAL A 263 -11.95 -4.06 22.04
CA VAL A 263 -11.34 -4.39 20.75
C VAL A 263 -10.09 -3.54 20.52
N VAL A 264 -8.96 -4.19 20.24
CA VAL A 264 -7.70 -3.52 19.92
C VAL A 264 -7.54 -3.43 18.42
N ASP A 265 -7.22 -2.23 17.91
CA ASP A 265 -7.12 -1.99 16.47
C ASP A 265 -5.88 -2.64 15.84
N LEU A 266 -4.71 -2.45 16.45
CA LEU A 266 -3.45 -3.03 15.99
C LEU A 266 -2.77 -3.83 17.11
N VAL A 267 -2.50 -5.10 16.86
CA VAL A 267 -1.76 -5.95 17.80
C VAL A 267 -0.38 -6.27 17.23
N ILE A 268 0.67 -5.91 17.96
CA ILE A 268 2.04 -6.20 17.62
C ILE A 268 2.44 -7.50 18.31
N ILE A 269 2.82 -8.50 17.53
CA ILE A 269 3.19 -9.84 18.01
C ILE A 269 4.71 -9.99 17.99
N ALA A 270 5.30 -10.12 19.16
CA ALA A 270 6.74 -10.27 19.39
C ALA A 270 6.99 -11.46 20.34
N VAL A 271 6.35 -12.58 20.08
CA VAL A 271 6.50 -13.85 20.81
C VAL A 271 7.42 -14.82 20.03
N PRO A 272 7.95 -15.90 20.65
CA PRO A 272 8.64 -16.94 19.94
C PRO A 272 7.85 -17.54 18.76
N TYR A 273 8.55 -18.01 17.74
CA TYR A 273 7.99 -18.52 16.48
C TYR A 273 6.84 -19.52 16.67
N ASP A 274 7.03 -20.49 17.56
CA ASP A 274 6.07 -21.56 17.86
C ASP A 274 4.76 -21.06 18.49
N GLN A 275 4.78 -19.90 19.12
CA GLN A 275 3.62 -19.28 19.77
C GLN A 275 2.82 -18.37 18.83
N VAL A 276 3.41 -17.91 17.72
CA VAL A 276 2.77 -16.96 16.81
C VAL A 276 1.42 -17.46 16.28
N PRO A 277 1.25 -18.71 15.82
CA PRO A 277 -0.04 -19.17 15.31
C PRO A 277 -1.17 -19.13 16.34
N ALA A 278 -0.90 -19.54 17.57
CA ALA A 278 -1.88 -19.49 18.67
C ALA A 278 -2.23 -18.03 19.02
N THR A 279 -1.23 -17.14 19.05
CA THR A 279 -1.42 -15.72 19.34
C THR A 279 -2.27 -15.03 18.27
N VAL A 280 -2.05 -15.33 16.98
CA VAL A 280 -2.89 -14.81 15.88
C VAL A 280 -4.33 -15.29 16.03
N ALA A 281 -4.56 -16.55 16.41
CA ALA A 281 -5.89 -17.09 16.66
C ALA A 281 -6.58 -16.41 17.86
N GLU A 282 -5.85 -16.11 18.93
CA GLU A 282 -6.38 -15.34 20.08
C GLU A 282 -6.78 -13.92 19.67
N CYS A 283 -5.95 -13.24 18.86
CA CYS A 283 -6.28 -11.90 18.34
C CYS A 283 -7.54 -11.93 17.47
N ALA A 284 -7.68 -12.96 16.61
CA ALA A 284 -8.86 -13.15 15.79
C ALA A 284 -10.13 -13.36 16.65
N ALA A 285 -10.05 -14.20 17.68
CA ALA A 285 -11.15 -14.45 18.61
C ALA A 285 -11.54 -13.21 19.43
N ALA A 286 -10.57 -12.34 19.75
CA ALA A 286 -10.81 -11.07 20.44
C ALA A 286 -11.34 -9.96 19.51
N GLY A 287 -11.45 -10.21 18.20
CA GLY A 287 -11.99 -9.26 17.23
C GLY A 287 -11.02 -8.12 16.86
N SER A 288 -9.71 -8.31 17.05
CA SER A 288 -8.69 -7.33 16.65
C SER A 288 -8.80 -7.01 15.15
N LYS A 289 -8.46 -5.77 14.75
CA LYS A 289 -8.62 -5.35 13.33
C LYS A 289 -7.39 -5.66 12.48
N GLY A 290 -6.22 -5.69 13.09
CA GLY A 290 -4.98 -6.02 12.40
C GLY A 290 -3.88 -6.53 13.32
N VAL A 291 -2.96 -7.29 12.74
CA VAL A 291 -1.78 -7.80 13.43
C VAL A 291 -0.50 -7.43 12.67
N LEU A 292 0.52 -7.04 13.42
CA LEU A 292 1.88 -6.85 12.95
C LEU A 292 2.76 -7.90 13.60
N ILE A 293 3.36 -8.80 12.82
CA ILE A 293 4.22 -9.88 13.31
C ILE A 293 5.68 -9.47 13.11
N ALA A 294 6.32 -9.11 14.22
CA ALA A 294 7.74 -8.74 14.24
C ALA A 294 8.65 -9.98 14.24
N THR A 295 8.16 -11.11 14.75
CA THR A 295 8.88 -12.39 14.79
C THR A 295 9.25 -12.87 13.40
N GLY A 296 10.52 -13.25 13.20
CA GLY A 296 11.06 -13.80 11.96
C GLY A 296 10.80 -15.30 11.79
N GLY A 297 11.36 -15.86 10.71
CA GLY A 297 11.16 -17.23 10.27
C GLY A 297 10.03 -17.33 9.22
N PHE A 298 9.26 -18.42 9.26
CA PHE A 298 8.18 -18.70 8.30
C PHE A 298 8.70 -18.93 6.88
N ALA A 299 8.30 -18.14 5.89
CA ALA A 299 8.73 -18.36 4.52
C ALA A 299 10.26 -18.40 4.35
N ASP A 300 11.02 -17.76 5.23
CA ASP A 300 12.49 -17.81 5.23
C ASP A 300 13.02 -19.21 5.59
N ASP A 301 12.26 -20.01 6.32
CA ASP A 301 12.60 -21.37 6.73
C ASP A 301 12.13 -22.45 5.72
N GLY A 302 11.88 -22.07 4.47
CA GLY A 302 11.55 -22.97 3.37
C GLY A 302 10.07 -23.33 3.26
N GLU A 303 9.78 -24.49 2.64
CA GLU A 303 8.41 -24.91 2.30
C GLU A 303 7.49 -25.09 3.51
N LEU A 304 7.98 -25.67 4.61
CA LEU A 304 7.18 -25.86 5.83
C LEU A 304 6.84 -24.50 6.47
N GLY A 305 7.82 -23.60 6.50
CA GLY A 305 7.61 -22.23 6.97
C GLY A 305 6.60 -21.47 6.11
N LEU A 306 6.62 -21.67 4.79
CA LEU A 306 5.64 -21.09 3.87
C LEU A 306 4.22 -21.61 4.12
N VAL A 307 4.07 -22.92 4.39
CA VAL A 307 2.76 -23.50 4.76
C VAL A 307 2.25 -22.89 6.06
N ALA A 308 3.12 -22.75 7.07
CA ALA A 308 2.79 -22.08 8.34
C ALA A 308 2.35 -20.63 8.11
N GLN A 309 3.10 -19.87 7.29
CA GLN A 309 2.77 -18.49 6.94
C GLN A 309 1.39 -18.36 6.28
N ARG A 310 1.06 -19.24 5.34
CA ARG A 310 -0.27 -19.28 4.72
C ARG A 310 -1.38 -19.59 5.75
N GLY A 311 -1.05 -20.40 6.76
CA GLY A 311 -1.93 -20.67 7.91
C GLY A 311 -2.25 -19.38 8.68
N LEU A 312 -1.23 -18.57 8.98
CA LEU A 312 -1.41 -17.27 9.68
C LEU A 312 -2.36 -16.35 8.91
N VAL A 313 -2.14 -16.21 7.60
CA VAL A 313 -2.98 -15.36 6.75
C VAL A 313 -4.43 -15.83 6.76
N ARG A 314 -4.66 -17.15 6.61
CA ARG A 314 -6.03 -17.70 6.66
C ARG A 314 -6.71 -17.42 7.99
N THR A 315 -6.00 -17.62 9.11
CA THR A 315 -6.54 -17.36 10.45
C THR A 315 -6.85 -15.88 10.65
N ALA A 316 -5.93 -14.99 10.26
CA ALA A 316 -6.12 -13.55 10.37
C ALA A 316 -7.33 -13.08 9.53
N ARG A 317 -7.37 -13.45 8.25
CA ARG A 317 -8.44 -13.04 7.34
C ARG A 317 -9.81 -13.64 7.69
N ALA A 318 -9.84 -14.90 8.13
CA ALA A 318 -11.06 -15.53 8.63
C ALA A 318 -11.62 -14.78 9.86
N GLY A 319 -10.77 -14.18 10.70
CA GLY A 319 -11.14 -13.33 11.83
C GLY A 319 -11.43 -11.88 11.46
N GLY A 320 -11.36 -11.51 10.19
CA GLY A 320 -11.58 -10.13 9.73
C GLY A 320 -10.37 -9.21 9.86
N MET A 321 -9.18 -9.76 10.18
CA MET A 321 -7.95 -9.00 10.40
C MET A 321 -7.07 -8.93 9.13
N ARG A 322 -6.30 -7.85 9.02
CA ARG A 322 -5.14 -7.77 8.11
C ARG A 322 -3.85 -8.12 8.86
N LEU A 323 -2.84 -8.54 8.09
CA LEU A 323 -1.55 -8.97 8.64
C LEU A 323 -0.39 -8.26 7.94
N ILE A 324 0.51 -7.66 8.74
CA ILE A 324 1.80 -7.13 8.30
C ILE A 324 2.90 -8.05 8.82
N GLY A 325 3.83 -8.45 7.97
CA GLY A 325 4.89 -9.40 8.31
C GLY A 325 4.63 -10.80 7.74
N PRO A 326 5.16 -11.87 8.36
CA PRO A 326 6.14 -11.93 9.46
C PRO A 326 7.49 -11.25 9.15
N ALA A 327 8.39 -11.24 10.11
CA ALA A 327 9.70 -10.57 10.02
C ALA A 327 9.59 -9.08 9.66
N SER A 328 8.56 -8.39 10.14
CA SER A 328 8.39 -6.95 9.92
C SER A 328 9.27 -6.14 10.85
N LEU A 329 9.92 -5.09 10.35
CA LEU A 329 10.54 -4.05 11.18
C LEU A 329 9.52 -3.10 11.80
N GLY A 330 8.26 -3.22 11.43
CA GLY A 330 7.19 -2.40 11.93
C GLY A 330 6.66 -1.34 10.98
N VAL A 331 5.84 -0.47 11.54
CA VAL A 331 5.20 0.64 10.85
C VAL A 331 5.38 1.95 11.59
N VAL A 332 5.48 3.05 10.84
CA VAL A 332 5.54 4.41 11.37
C VAL A 332 4.49 5.26 10.68
N ASN A 333 3.81 6.11 11.45
CA ASN A 333 2.98 7.18 10.92
C ASN A 333 3.25 8.46 11.72
N THR A 334 3.76 9.47 11.04
CA THR A 334 4.18 10.74 11.67
C THR A 334 3.08 11.78 11.75
N ARG A 335 1.85 11.44 11.33
CA ARG A 335 0.71 12.37 11.36
C ARG A 335 0.45 12.84 12.79
N PRO A 336 0.34 14.16 13.04
CA PRO A 336 -0.09 14.68 14.33
C PRO A 336 -1.45 14.09 14.71
N GLY A 337 -1.60 13.70 15.97
CA GLY A 337 -2.80 13.01 16.44
C GLY A 337 -2.79 11.49 16.26
N VAL A 338 -1.78 10.93 15.58
CA VAL A 338 -1.48 9.48 15.52
C VAL A 338 -0.13 9.21 16.16
N SER A 339 0.97 9.78 15.62
CA SER A 339 2.34 9.66 16.12
C SER A 339 2.74 8.21 16.41
N LEU A 340 2.43 7.30 15.49
CA LEU A 340 2.67 5.86 15.65
C LEU A 340 4.13 5.52 15.32
N ASN A 341 4.90 5.05 16.31
CA ASN A 341 6.18 4.38 16.08
C ASN A 341 6.08 2.93 16.55
N ALA A 342 5.36 2.12 15.82
CA ALA A 342 5.26 0.67 16.00
C ALA A 342 6.36 -0.05 15.21
N SER A 343 7.62 0.42 15.38
CA SER A 343 8.77 -0.09 14.61
C SER A 343 10.03 -0.21 15.46
N LEU A 344 11.05 -0.84 14.88
CA LEU A 344 12.39 -0.93 15.50
C LEU A 344 13.23 0.34 15.32
N ALA A 345 12.66 1.44 14.81
CA ALA A 345 13.34 2.73 14.77
C ALA A 345 13.46 3.31 16.20
N PRO A 346 14.66 3.59 16.71
CA PRO A 346 14.88 3.98 18.10
C PRO A 346 14.27 5.34 18.46
N THR A 347 13.98 6.16 17.47
CA THR A 347 13.35 7.47 17.63
C THR A 347 12.29 7.69 16.57
N MET A 348 11.26 8.47 16.90
CA MET A 348 10.26 8.91 15.94
C MET A 348 10.95 9.70 14.82
N PRO A 349 10.84 9.30 13.56
CA PRO A 349 11.45 10.03 12.45
C PRO A 349 10.78 11.39 12.24
N LYS A 350 11.53 12.31 11.64
CA LYS A 350 11.02 13.64 11.30
C LYS A 350 9.77 13.53 10.40
N ARG A 351 8.75 14.32 10.72
CA ARG A 351 7.57 14.46 9.86
C ARG A 351 7.96 15.06 8.50
N GLY A 352 7.38 14.53 7.44
CA GLY A 352 7.55 14.99 6.07
C GLY A 352 6.58 14.30 5.13
N SER A 353 6.87 14.31 3.84
CA SER A 353 5.95 13.85 2.80
C SER A 353 6.40 12.57 2.07
N LEU A 354 7.46 11.90 2.53
CA LEU A 354 7.92 10.64 1.95
C LEU A 354 7.16 9.46 2.57
N GLY A 355 6.41 8.73 1.75
CA GLY A 355 5.92 7.40 2.07
C GLY A 355 6.99 6.36 1.71
N LEU A 356 7.34 5.46 2.63
CA LEU A 356 8.36 4.44 2.42
C LEU A 356 7.81 3.05 2.65
N PHE A 357 8.04 2.14 1.70
CA PHE A 357 7.66 0.73 1.77
C PHE A 357 8.83 -0.19 1.46
N SER A 358 9.01 -1.25 2.24
CA SER A 358 10.02 -2.27 1.97
C SER A 358 9.48 -3.69 2.13
N GLN A 359 9.87 -4.57 1.21
CA GLN A 359 9.60 -6.02 1.28
C GLN A 359 10.72 -6.79 1.99
N SER A 360 11.82 -6.13 2.33
CA SER A 360 12.94 -6.72 3.06
C SER A 360 13.13 -5.98 4.37
N ALA A 361 13.20 -6.71 5.48
CA ALA A 361 13.49 -6.12 6.77
C ALA A 361 14.87 -5.46 6.77
N ALA A 362 15.92 -6.19 6.40
CA ALA A 362 17.30 -5.69 6.41
C ALA A 362 17.50 -4.49 5.47
N LEU A 363 17.04 -4.60 4.20
CA LEU A 363 17.17 -3.51 3.24
C LEU A 363 16.21 -2.35 3.54
N GLY A 364 15.06 -2.64 4.15
CA GLY A 364 14.17 -1.63 4.70
C GLY A 364 14.84 -0.80 5.81
N ALA A 365 15.54 -1.45 6.74
CA ALA A 365 16.32 -0.75 7.77
C ALA A 365 17.42 0.13 7.15
N ALA A 366 18.17 -0.42 6.19
CA ALA A 366 19.24 0.32 5.51
C ALA A 366 18.69 1.52 4.73
N LEU A 367 17.61 1.35 3.98
CA LEU A 367 16.95 2.42 3.24
C LEU A 367 16.38 3.49 4.18
N PHE A 368 15.73 3.08 5.27
CA PHE A 368 15.21 3.99 6.27
C PHE A 368 16.34 4.80 6.92
N ALA A 369 17.42 4.14 7.34
CA ALA A 369 18.59 4.83 7.89
C ALA A 369 19.22 5.81 6.87
N ALA A 370 19.40 5.39 5.62
CA ALA A 370 19.94 6.24 4.56
C ALA A 370 19.10 7.48 4.28
N THR A 371 17.77 7.36 4.34
CA THR A 371 16.84 8.48 4.15
C THR A 371 16.80 9.41 5.36
N VAL A 372 16.83 8.87 6.59
CA VAL A 372 16.94 9.65 7.83
C VAL A 372 18.26 10.45 7.86
N GLN A 373 19.38 9.82 7.52
CA GLN A 373 20.70 10.50 7.48
C GLN A 373 20.72 11.65 6.47
N ARG A 374 19.94 11.57 5.40
CA ARG A 374 19.76 12.66 4.41
C ARG A 374 18.78 13.75 4.88
N GLY A 375 18.26 13.67 6.11
CA GLY A 375 17.34 14.65 6.67
C GLY A 375 15.94 14.59 6.07
N LEU A 376 15.59 13.50 5.36
CA LEU A 376 14.24 13.31 4.83
C LEU A 376 13.22 13.09 5.94
N GLY A 377 12.05 13.72 5.80
CA GLY A 377 10.91 13.48 6.66
C GLY A 377 9.91 12.55 6.00
N PHE A 378 9.17 11.82 6.83
CA PHE A 378 8.24 10.79 6.39
C PHE A 378 6.78 11.17 6.69
N SER A 379 5.87 10.71 5.85
CA SER A 379 4.46 10.57 6.20
C SER A 379 4.23 9.23 6.89
N THR A 380 4.63 8.15 6.21
CA THR A 380 4.50 6.77 6.69
C THR A 380 5.71 5.94 6.29
N VAL A 381 6.06 4.94 7.13
CA VAL A 381 7.03 3.90 6.81
C VAL A 381 6.40 2.54 7.08
N VAL A 382 6.49 1.62 6.14
CA VAL A 382 5.94 0.27 6.27
C VAL A 382 6.97 -0.77 5.85
N SER A 383 7.31 -1.65 6.79
CA SER A 383 8.10 -2.85 6.50
C SER A 383 7.17 -4.06 6.41
N ALA A 384 6.99 -4.61 5.23
CA ALA A 384 6.13 -5.77 5.03
C ALA A 384 6.77 -7.10 5.43
N GLY A 385 8.07 -7.13 5.73
CA GLY A 385 8.78 -8.38 6.01
C GLY A 385 8.56 -9.40 4.89
N ASN A 386 8.12 -10.60 5.25
CA ASN A 386 7.82 -11.69 4.29
C ASN A 386 6.59 -11.42 3.41
N ARG A 387 5.92 -10.29 3.56
CA ARG A 387 4.77 -9.86 2.74
C ARG A 387 3.69 -10.94 2.61
N ALA A 388 3.27 -11.51 3.72
CA ALA A 388 2.29 -12.59 3.72
C ALA A 388 0.89 -12.14 3.27
N ASP A 389 0.45 -10.92 3.67
CA ASP A 389 -0.85 -10.34 3.34
C ASP A 389 -0.72 -8.92 2.78
N VAL A 390 -0.38 -7.93 3.60
CA VAL A 390 -0.23 -6.54 3.14
C VAL A 390 0.96 -6.40 2.21
N SER A 391 0.73 -5.84 1.03
CA SER A 391 1.69 -5.72 -0.07
C SER A 391 1.91 -4.27 -0.52
N GLY A 392 2.91 -4.05 -1.39
CA GLY A 392 3.12 -2.75 -2.01
C GLY A 392 1.92 -2.24 -2.82
N ASN A 393 1.12 -3.15 -3.38
CA ASN A 393 -0.11 -2.77 -4.09
C ASN A 393 -1.15 -2.15 -3.16
N ASP A 394 -1.26 -2.65 -1.94
CA ASP A 394 -2.21 -2.13 -0.95
C ASP A 394 -1.75 -0.78 -0.42
N ILE A 395 -0.45 -0.65 -0.17
CA ILE A 395 0.17 0.62 0.26
C ILE A 395 0.08 1.71 -0.81
N MET A 396 0.26 1.37 -2.10
CA MET A 396 0.08 2.33 -3.20
C MET A 396 -1.35 2.86 -3.26
N GLN A 397 -2.35 2.03 -3.01
CA GLN A 397 -3.75 2.44 -2.96
C GLN A 397 -4.03 3.38 -1.76
N TYR A 398 -3.42 3.12 -0.61
CA TYR A 398 -3.50 4.02 0.54
C TYR A 398 -2.82 5.37 0.24
N TRP A 399 -1.60 5.36 -0.31
CA TRP A 399 -0.88 6.60 -0.61
C TRP A 399 -1.55 7.46 -1.68
N GLU A 400 -2.34 6.87 -2.57
CA GLU A 400 -3.08 7.64 -3.57
C GLU A 400 -4.05 8.62 -2.90
N ASP A 401 -4.74 8.19 -1.85
CA ASP A 401 -5.72 8.98 -1.10
C ASP A 401 -5.08 9.79 0.06
N ASP A 402 -3.85 9.45 0.48
CA ASP A 402 -3.20 10.09 1.62
C ASP A 402 -2.60 11.45 1.25
N ALA A 403 -3.18 12.53 1.78
CA ALA A 403 -2.74 13.90 1.53
C ALA A 403 -1.36 14.24 2.16
N ASP A 404 -0.94 13.50 3.20
CA ASP A 404 0.37 13.72 3.83
C ASP A 404 1.53 13.11 3.01
N THR A 405 1.24 12.16 2.12
CA THR A 405 2.24 11.54 1.24
C THR A 405 2.31 12.25 -0.10
N ALA A 406 3.43 12.87 -0.43
CA ALA A 406 3.67 13.51 -1.74
C ALA A 406 4.63 12.74 -2.64
N VAL A 407 5.51 11.92 -2.07
CA VAL A 407 6.50 11.09 -2.78
C VAL A 407 6.44 9.67 -2.23
N CYS A 408 6.47 8.68 -3.12
CA CYS A 408 6.37 7.26 -2.75
C CYS A 408 7.68 6.55 -3.09
N GLY A 409 8.33 5.98 -2.08
CA GLY A 409 9.55 5.18 -2.21
C GLY A 409 9.26 3.71 -1.89
N LEU A 410 9.55 2.79 -2.83
CA LEU A 410 9.35 1.36 -2.63
C LEU A 410 10.64 0.58 -2.88
N TYR A 411 11.01 -0.27 -1.93
CA TYR A 411 11.97 -1.34 -2.16
C TYR A 411 11.21 -2.64 -2.40
N LEU A 412 11.37 -3.25 -3.57
CA LEU A 412 10.63 -4.42 -3.99
C LEU A 412 11.56 -5.58 -4.37
N GLU A 413 11.30 -6.77 -3.85
CA GLU A 413 11.90 -8.03 -4.30
C GLU A 413 11.01 -8.68 -5.38
N SER A 414 9.70 -8.45 -5.29
CA SER A 414 8.71 -8.99 -6.21
C SER A 414 7.56 -7.99 -6.38
N ILE A 415 7.05 -7.87 -7.59
CA ILE A 415 5.90 -7.00 -7.93
C ILE A 415 4.55 -7.70 -7.79
N GLY A 416 4.52 -9.01 -7.55
CA GLY A 416 3.28 -9.79 -7.50
C GLY A 416 2.65 -9.94 -8.88
N ASN A 417 1.36 -9.59 -9.01
CA ASN A 417 0.67 -9.59 -10.30
C ASN A 417 1.11 -8.35 -11.12
N PRO A 418 1.82 -8.52 -12.25
CA PRO A 418 2.34 -7.39 -13.03
C PRO A 418 1.25 -6.46 -13.58
N ARG A 419 0.10 -7.00 -13.99
CA ARG A 419 -1.02 -6.20 -14.51
C ARG A 419 -1.62 -5.31 -13.41
N LYS A 420 -1.91 -5.90 -12.23
CA LYS A 420 -2.43 -5.14 -11.09
C LYS A 420 -1.43 -4.07 -10.65
N PHE A 421 -0.15 -4.43 -10.54
CA PHE A 421 0.92 -3.49 -10.17
C PHE A 421 1.03 -2.32 -11.17
N SER A 422 1.11 -2.63 -12.48
CA SER A 422 1.25 -1.60 -13.52
C SER A 422 0.08 -0.60 -13.50
N ARG A 423 -1.15 -1.10 -13.36
CA ARG A 423 -2.35 -0.27 -13.28
C ARG A 423 -2.34 0.65 -12.06
N LEU A 424 -2.07 0.11 -10.86
CA LEU A 424 -2.03 0.88 -9.61
C LEU A 424 -0.88 1.89 -9.61
N ALA A 425 0.32 1.46 -10.01
CA ALA A 425 1.49 2.31 -10.09
C ALA A 425 1.29 3.47 -11.08
N ARG A 426 0.67 3.20 -12.25
CA ARG A 426 0.34 4.23 -13.24
C ARG A 426 -0.65 5.26 -12.71
N ARG A 427 -1.67 4.82 -11.99
CA ARG A 427 -2.67 5.71 -11.39
C ARG A 427 -2.03 6.60 -10.33
N LEU A 428 -1.23 6.03 -9.42
CA LEU A 428 -0.50 6.77 -8.41
C LEU A 428 0.54 7.71 -9.02
N ALA A 429 1.31 7.26 -10.02
CA ALA A 429 2.35 8.04 -10.68
C ALA A 429 1.82 9.28 -11.44
N ARG A 430 0.52 9.35 -11.75
CA ARG A 430 -0.11 10.55 -12.32
C ARG A 430 -0.20 11.72 -11.34
N SER A 431 -0.23 11.43 -10.06
CA SER A 431 -0.39 12.43 -9.00
C SER A 431 0.85 12.61 -8.13
N LYS A 432 1.65 11.55 -7.95
CA LYS A 432 2.79 11.53 -7.02
C LYS A 432 3.97 10.77 -7.64
N PRO A 433 5.23 11.26 -7.55
CA PRO A 433 6.39 10.48 -7.96
C PRO A 433 6.47 9.15 -7.23
N VAL A 434 6.56 8.05 -7.98
CA VAL A 434 6.73 6.68 -7.47
C VAL A 434 8.12 6.19 -7.81
N ILE A 435 8.99 6.06 -6.81
CA ILE A 435 10.39 5.66 -6.95
C ILE A 435 10.51 4.22 -6.50
N VAL A 436 11.00 3.35 -7.38
CA VAL A 436 11.13 1.91 -7.09
C VAL A 436 12.58 1.47 -7.23
N ALA A 437 13.15 1.00 -6.13
CA ALA A 437 14.35 0.18 -6.11
C ALA A 437 13.94 -1.29 -6.12
N LYS A 438 14.32 -2.05 -7.14
CA LYS A 438 14.02 -3.47 -7.24
C LYS A 438 15.32 -4.27 -7.38
N SER A 439 15.44 -5.32 -6.56
CA SER A 439 16.53 -6.28 -6.70
C SER A 439 16.42 -7.04 -8.02
N ASP A 440 17.48 -6.99 -8.81
CA ASP A 440 17.64 -7.76 -10.06
C ASP A 440 18.61 -8.94 -9.85
N ALA A 441 18.74 -9.44 -8.63
CA ALA A 441 19.63 -10.53 -8.29
C ALA A 441 19.25 -11.81 -9.06
N LEU A 442 19.75 -11.92 -10.28
CA LEU A 442 19.68 -13.12 -11.09
C LEU A 442 20.50 -14.22 -10.41
N GLY A 443 19.86 -15.32 -10.03
CA GLY A 443 20.50 -16.50 -9.47
C GLY A 443 20.52 -16.61 -7.95
N LEU A 444 20.07 -15.62 -7.18
CA LEU A 444 19.75 -15.81 -5.77
C LEU A 444 18.37 -16.43 -5.66
N GLN A 445 18.27 -17.54 -4.91
CA GLN A 445 16.97 -18.11 -4.57
C GLN A 445 16.26 -17.14 -3.62
N LEU A 446 15.18 -16.55 -4.11
CA LEU A 446 14.27 -15.82 -3.23
C LEU A 446 13.62 -16.81 -2.25
N PRO A 447 13.37 -16.40 -1.00
CA PRO A 447 12.61 -17.21 -0.07
C PRO A 447 11.29 -17.66 -0.71
N PRO A 448 10.79 -18.88 -0.42
CA PRO A 448 9.60 -19.44 -1.08
C PRO A 448 8.37 -18.54 -1.07
N GLY A 449 8.20 -17.70 -0.04
CA GLY A 449 7.12 -16.71 0.05
C GLY A 449 7.25 -15.54 -0.93
N HIS A 450 8.45 -15.29 -1.44
CA HIS A 450 8.78 -14.24 -2.43
C HIS A 450 8.82 -14.79 -3.86
N ALA A 451 8.84 -16.10 -4.04
CA ALA A 451 8.78 -16.74 -5.34
C ALA A 451 7.39 -16.57 -5.95
N VAL A 452 7.15 -15.39 -6.54
CA VAL A 452 6.09 -15.27 -7.54
C VAL A 452 6.51 -16.14 -8.72
N ARG A 453 5.56 -16.90 -9.31
CA ARG A 453 5.78 -17.63 -10.56
C ARG A 453 6.65 -16.75 -11.45
N THR A 454 7.87 -17.17 -11.70
CA THR A 454 8.78 -16.49 -12.60
C THR A 454 8.04 -16.33 -13.91
N THR A 455 7.61 -15.12 -14.21
CA THR A 455 7.10 -14.82 -15.53
C THR A 455 8.25 -15.12 -16.48
N GLN A 456 8.03 -15.92 -17.51
CA GLN A 456 8.97 -16.12 -18.61
C GLN A 456 9.15 -14.82 -19.43
N ALA A 457 8.97 -13.68 -18.80
CA ALA A 457 9.10 -12.38 -19.42
C ALA A 457 10.58 -12.14 -19.79
N PRO A 458 10.87 -11.64 -20.98
CA PRO A 458 12.22 -11.30 -21.38
C PRO A 458 12.90 -10.36 -20.39
N VAL A 459 14.22 -10.50 -20.23
CA VAL A 459 15.05 -9.54 -19.50
C VAL A 459 14.78 -8.14 -20.07
N GLY A 460 14.37 -7.21 -19.24
CA GLY A 460 13.97 -5.84 -19.68
C GLY A 460 12.46 -5.61 -19.85
N ALA A 461 11.63 -6.65 -19.93
CA ALA A 461 10.17 -6.47 -19.98
C ALA A 461 9.64 -5.78 -18.71
N LEU A 462 10.20 -6.12 -17.56
CA LEU A 462 9.90 -5.45 -16.30
C LEU A 462 10.25 -3.95 -16.36
N ASP A 463 11.42 -3.60 -16.91
CA ASP A 463 11.84 -2.21 -17.05
C ASP A 463 10.94 -1.42 -17.97
N ALA A 464 10.52 -2.04 -19.06
CA ALA A 464 9.58 -1.45 -19.99
C ALA A 464 8.23 -1.20 -19.30
N MET A 465 7.72 -2.18 -18.57
CA MET A 465 6.46 -2.07 -17.80
C MET A 465 6.54 -0.93 -16.76
N LEU A 466 7.61 -0.87 -15.96
CA LEU A 466 7.79 0.18 -14.96
C LEU A 466 7.85 1.57 -15.60
N ARG A 467 8.60 1.71 -16.71
CA ARG A 467 8.66 2.98 -17.47
C ARG A 467 7.30 3.37 -18.06
N GLN A 468 6.55 2.43 -18.61
CA GLN A 468 5.20 2.68 -19.13
C GLN A 468 4.22 3.09 -18.04
N SER A 469 4.42 2.58 -16.83
CA SER A 469 3.60 2.91 -15.66
C SER A 469 4.00 4.25 -15.00
N GLY A 470 5.00 4.97 -15.53
CA GLY A 470 5.47 6.23 -14.95
C GLY A 470 6.31 6.07 -13.68
N VAL A 471 6.72 4.84 -13.37
CA VAL A 471 7.56 4.55 -12.21
C VAL A 471 9.00 4.99 -12.48
N ILE A 472 9.57 5.71 -11.51
CA ILE A 472 10.97 6.09 -11.50
C ILE A 472 11.77 4.90 -10.98
N ARG A 473 12.29 4.07 -11.90
CA ARG A 473 13.13 2.94 -11.51
C ARG A 473 14.53 3.39 -11.20
N VAL A 474 15.05 2.97 -10.04
CA VAL A 474 16.43 3.13 -9.59
C VAL A 474 17.03 1.76 -9.27
N ARG A 475 18.37 1.68 -9.21
CA ARG A 475 19.10 0.42 -9.04
C ARG A 475 19.44 0.12 -7.58
N THR A 476 19.67 1.17 -6.79
CA THR A 476 20.12 1.07 -5.41
C THR A 476 19.21 1.84 -4.48
N ILE A 477 19.30 1.53 -3.18
CA ILE A 477 18.59 2.27 -2.12
C ILE A 477 19.13 3.71 -2.01
N ASP A 478 20.42 3.93 -2.30
CA ASP A 478 21.02 5.27 -2.32
C ASP A 478 20.46 6.12 -3.45
N GLU A 479 20.34 5.56 -4.66
CA GLU A 479 19.68 6.25 -5.78
C GLU A 479 18.22 6.59 -5.47
N LEU A 480 17.49 5.72 -4.73
CA LEU A 480 16.13 6.02 -4.29
C LEU A 480 16.12 7.26 -3.39
N ALA A 481 17.00 7.29 -2.40
CA ALA A 481 17.12 8.41 -1.48
C ALA A 481 17.58 9.70 -2.21
N ASP A 482 18.46 9.59 -3.19
CA ASP A 482 18.95 10.71 -4.00
C ASP A 482 17.84 11.34 -4.85
N VAL A 483 16.97 10.53 -5.45
CA VAL A 483 15.80 11.03 -6.19
C VAL A 483 14.75 11.60 -5.23
N ALA A 484 14.49 10.91 -4.12
CA ALA A 484 13.50 11.33 -3.14
C ALA A 484 13.81 12.71 -2.57
N GLN A 485 15.09 13.02 -2.27
CA GLN A 485 15.45 14.32 -1.69
C GLN A 485 15.14 15.50 -2.62
N ILE A 486 15.26 15.37 -3.95
CA ILE A 486 14.78 16.39 -4.89
C ILE A 486 13.25 16.45 -4.86
N ALA A 487 12.60 15.30 -5.01
CA ALA A 487 11.15 15.22 -5.16
C ALA A 487 10.37 15.76 -3.94
N VAL A 488 10.92 15.64 -2.71
CA VAL A 488 10.27 16.16 -1.48
C VAL A 488 10.57 17.63 -1.20
N SER A 489 11.64 18.19 -1.76
CA SER A 489 12.15 19.52 -1.40
C SER A 489 12.07 20.57 -2.49
N GLN A 490 11.87 20.13 -3.74
CA GLN A 490 11.92 21.01 -4.90
C GLN A 490 10.70 20.78 -5.82
N SER A 491 10.36 21.77 -6.62
CA SER A 491 9.43 21.59 -7.73
C SER A 491 9.99 20.59 -8.76
N LEU A 492 9.12 19.88 -9.45
CA LEU A 492 9.54 18.98 -10.52
C LEU A 492 10.14 19.78 -11.69
N PRO A 493 11.26 19.28 -12.30
CA PRO A 493 11.90 19.96 -13.41
C PRO A 493 10.97 20.06 -14.63
N ALA A 494 10.88 21.23 -15.23
CA ALA A 494 10.03 21.45 -16.40
C ALA A 494 10.56 20.75 -17.67
N GLY A 495 11.84 20.43 -17.75
CA GLY A 495 12.45 19.78 -18.92
C GLY A 495 13.92 19.48 -18.70
N PRO A 496 14.66 19.10 -19.77
CA PRO A 496 16.02 18.62 -19.66
C PRO A 496 17.09 19.74 -19.67
N ARG A 497 16.71 21.02 -19.75
CA ARG A 497 17.64 22.14 -19.92
C ARG A 497 18.24 22.53 -18.58
N LEU A 498 19.55 22.36 -18.44
CA LEU A 498 20.30 22.54 -17.22
C LEU A 498 21.25 23.72 -17.31
N ALA A 499 21.29 24.56 -16.29
CA ALA A 499 22.36 25.51 -16.07
C ALA A 499 23.37 24.98 -15.03
N VAL A 500 24.64 25.13 -15.29
CA VAL A 500 25.73 24.70 -14.40
C VAL A 500 26.49 25.94 -13.89
N LEU A 501 26.47 26.12 -12.58
CA LEU A 501 27.28 27.13 -11.89
C LEU A 501 28.41 26.42 -11.13
N SER A 502 29.64 26.90 -11.25
CA SER A 502 30.79 26.28 -10.58
C SER A 502 31.92 27.26 -10.30
N ASN A 503 32.64 27.06 -9.19
CA ASN A 503 33.91 27.71 -8.93
C ASN A 503 35.11 26.97 -9.55
N SER A 504 34.85 25.87 -10.28
CA SER A 504 35.87 25.05 -10.96
C SER A 504 35.42 24.64 -12.35
N LEU A 505 36.25 24.96 -13.36
CA LEU A 505 35.98 24.52 -14.73
C LEU A 505 36.00 23.00 -14.87
N ALA A 506 36.86 22.32 -14.12
CA ALA A 506 36.91 20.86 -14.14
C ALA A 506 35.61 20.22 -13.64
N LEU A 507 35.05 20.72 -12.52
CA LEU A 507 33.76 20.23 -12.00
C LEU A 507 32.60 20.54 -12.94
N ALA A 508 32.59 21.72 -13.57
CA ALA A 508 31.57 22.05 -14.57
C ALA A 508 31.58 21.08 -15.76
N ARG A 509 32.80 20.68 -16.23
CA ARG A 509 32.94 19.66 -17.29
C ARG A 509 32.40 18.28 -16.85
N VAL A 510 32.76 17.83 -15.66
CA VAL A 510 32.25 16.57 -15.11
C VAL A 510 30.71 16.56 -15.07
N VAL A 511 30.09 17.68 -14.68
CA VAL A 511 28.62 17.82 -14.72
C VAL A 511 28.12 17.73 -16.15
N ALA A 512 28.74 18.45 -17.09
CA ALA A 512 28.32 18.45 -18.50
C ALA A 512 28.42 17.06 -19.14
N ASP A 513 29.49 16.34 -18.89
CA ASP A 513 29.68 14.96 -19.37
C ASP A 513 28.63 14.01 -18.77
N SER A 514 28.38 14.14 -17.47
CA SER A 514 27.37 13.34 -16.77
C SER A 514 25.95 13.65 -17.27
N ALA A 515 25.65 14.92 -17.58
CA ALA A 515 24.39 15.38 -18.13
C ALA A 515 24.14 14.82 -19.54
N ALA A 516 25.14 14.91 -20.42
CA ALA A 516 25.08 14.40 -21.78
C ALA A 516 24.79 12.88 -21.82
N GLN A 517 25.41 12.09 -20.93
CA GLN A 517 25.17 10.65 -20.82
C GLN A 517 23.74 10.30 -20.38
N ARG A 518 22.98 11.26 -19.84
CA ARG A 518 21.63 11.07 -19.28
C ARG A 518 20.54 11.90 -19.97
N GLU A 519 20.82 12.33 -21.20
CA GLU A 519 19.86 13.08 -22.04
C GLU A 519 19.45 14.44 -21.44
N LEU A 520 20.31 15.04 -20.60
CA LEU A 520 20.14 16.42 -20.16
C LEU A 520 20.97 17.36 -21.04
N SER A 521 20.42 18.52 -21.35
CA SER A 521 21.04 19.53 -22.19
C SER A 521 21.58 20.66 -21.34
N VAL A 522 22.91 20.80 -21.24
CA VAL A 522 23.53 21.97 -20.59
C VAL A 522 23.42 23.16 -21.52
N THR A 523 22.54 24.09 -21.20
CA THR A 523 22.26 25.31 -22.00
C THR A 523 23.12 26.49 -21.54
N ARG A 524 23.53 26.50 -20.26
CA ARG A 524 24.33 27.56 -19.66
C ARG A 524 25.40 26.98 -18.76
N THR A 525 26.62 27.56 -18.83
CA THR A 525 27.73 27.21 -17.94
C THR A 525 28.39 28.49 -17.45
N GLU A 526 28.36 28.70 -16.14
CA GLU A 526 29.11 29.73 -15.44
C GLU A 526 30.23 29.04 -14.64
N ALA A 527 31.39 28.90 -15.24
CA ALA A 527 32.56 28.28 -14.61
C ALA A 527 33.56 29.34 -14.11
N GLY A 528 34.22 29.06 -13.00
CA GLY A 528 35.15 30.01 -12.39
C GLY A 528 34.49 31.09 -11.56
N LEU A 529 33.32 30.77 -10.96
CA LEU A 529 32.62 31.66 -10.06
C LEU A 529 33.51 32.04 -8.86
N ARG A 530 33.82 33.32 -8.74
CA ARG A 530 34.65 33.83 -7.63
C ARG A 530 33.79 34.23 -6.47
N LEU A 531 33.92 33.50 -5.38
CA LEU A 531 33.19 33.69 -4.12
C LEU A 531 34.14 34.15 -3.00
N ASP A 532 34.98 35.14 -3.35
CA ASP A 532 35.97 35.71 -2.45
C ASP A 532 35.36 36.86 -1.63
N GLY A 533 35.98 37.25 -0.49
CA GLY A 533 35.63 38.43 0.27
C GLY A 533 34.59 38.21 1.38
N GLY A 534 34.33 36.96 1.73
CA GLY A 534 33.38 36.60 2.80
C GLY A 534 31.91 36.62 2.36
N PRO A 535 30.98 36.30 3.29
CA PRO A 535 29.54 36.16 2.98
C PRO A 535 28.93 37.43 2.38
N GLU A 536 29.23 38.59 2.93
CA GLU A 536 28.68 39.88 2.49
C GLU A 536 28.97 40.22 1.05
N ALA A 537 30.13 39.81 0.54
CA ALA A 537 30.53 40.07 -0.85
C ALA A 537 30.16 38.92 -1.80
N ALA A 538 30.23 37.68 -1.34
CA ALA A 538 30.09 36.48 -2.17
C ALA A 538 28.63 36.05 -2.36
N LEU A 539 27.79 36.11 -1.34
CA LEU A 539 26.40 35.66 -1.43
C LEU A 539 25.54 36.50 -2.38
N PRO A 540 25.64 37.85 -2.40
CA PRO A 540 24.92 38.66 -3.40
C PRO A 540 25.34 38.31 -4.85
N LYS A 541 26.62 38.04 -5.11
CA LYS A 541 27.10 37.60 -6.44
C LYS A 541 26.54 36.22 -6.80
N LEU A 542 26.56 35.30 -5.87
CA LEU A 542 25.95 33.97 -6.06
C LEU A 542 24.47 34.09 -6.39
N ARG A 543 23.74 34.89 -5.62
CA ARG A 543 22.29 35.15 -5.83
C ARG A 543 22.03 35.74 -7.22
N GLU A 544 22.78 36.76 -7.63
CA GLU A 544 22.67 37.39 -8.95
C GLU A 544 22.83 36.36 -10.08
N LYS A 545 23.88 35.53 -10.02
CA LYS A 545 24.15 34.50 -11.02
C LYS A 545 23.09 33.41 -11.05
N LEU A 546 22.63 32.97 -9.88
CA LEU A 546 21.55 31.99 -9.76
C LEU A 546 20.24 32.52 -10.34
N LEU A 547 19.83 33.73 -9.97
CA LEU A 547 18.59 34.33 -10.48
C LEU A 547 18.67 34.59 -11.99
N SER A 548 19.83 35.01 -12.49
CA SER A 548 20.06 35.17 -13.94
C SER A 548 19.85 33.84 -14.68
N ALA A 549 20.35 32.72 -14.14
CA ALA A 549 20.18 31.40 -14.73
C ALA A 549 18.72 30.90 -14.59
N LEU A 550 18.13 31.00 -13.39
CA LEU A 550 16.79 30.50 -13.10
C LEU A 550 15.69 31.23 -13.88
N ARG A 551 15.80 32.54 -14.04
CA ARG A 551 14.82 33.36 -14.78
C ARG A 551 14.90 33.20 -16.30
N SER A 552 15.95 32.57 -16.78
CA SER A 552 16.10 32.33 -18.22
C SER A 552 15.10 31.31 -18.75
N SER A 553 14.54 31.59 -19.93
CA SER A 553 13.55 30.71 -20.58
C SER A 553 14.15 29.42 -21.14
N ASP A 554 15.47 29.37 -21.32
CA ASP A 554 16.23 28.22 -21.81
C ASP A 554 16.79 27.32 -20.69
N VAL A 555 16.38 27.53 -19.42
CA VAL A 555 16.80 26.77 -18.25
C VAL A 555 15.59 26.20 -17.53
N ASP A 556 15.62 24.90 -17.23
CA ASP A 556 14.57 24.19 -16.47
C ASP A 556 15.02 23.84 -15.04
N SER A 557 16.34 23.78 -14.81
CA SER A 557 16.94 23.48 -13.50
C SER A 557 18.36 24.03 -13.42
N VAL A 558 18.86 24.22 -12.20
CA VAL A 558 20.22 24.70 -11.95
C VAL A 558 20.96 23.72 -11.02
N ILE A 559 22.22 23.45 -11.32
CA ILE A 559 23.13 22.79 -10.39
C ILE A 559 24.27 23.72 -10.04
N LEU A 560 24.48 23.95 -8.74
CA LEU A 560 25.72 24.51 -8.21
C LEU A 560 26.68 23.37 -7.87
N THR A 561 27.79 23.26 -8.56
CA THR A 561 28.86 22.32 -8.19
C THR A 561 30.13 23.08 -7.81
N MET A 562 30.68 22.78 -6.64
CA MET A 562 31.81 23.54 -6.16
C MET A 562 32.72 22.78 -5.21
N LEU A 563 33.99 23.23 -5.17
CA LEU A 563 34.89 22.96 -4.07
C LEU A 563 34.53 23.90 -2.91
N PRO A 564 34.50 23.40 -1.66
CA PRO A 564 34.27 24.24 -0.50
C PRO A 564 35.28 25.40 -0.42
N VAL A 565 34.82 26.59 -0.11
CA VAL A 565 35.64 27.78 0.11
C VAL A 565 35.64 28.14 1.58
N ARG A 566 36.79 28.48 2.15
CA ARG A 566 36.89 28.76 3.61
C ARG A 566 36.08 29.96 4.08
N SER A 567 35.76 30.87 3.16
CA SER A 567 35.04 32.12 3.46
C SER A 567 33.54 31.97 3.53
N LEU A 568 32.96 30.82 3.13
CA LEU A 568 31.52 30.57 3.10
C LEU A 568 31.22 29.21 3.71
N SER A 569 30.25 29.17 4.60
CA SER A 569 29.71 27.92 5.09
C SER A 569 28.73 27.30 4.08
N VAL A 570 28.61 25.97 4.10
CA VAL A 570 27.61 25.24 3.28
C VAL A 570 26.19 25.73 3.61
N ARG A 571 25.92 26.09 4.87
CA ARG A 571 24.60 26.59 5.30
C ARG A 571 24.25 27.93 4.67
N GLU A 572 25.18 28.89 4.59
CA GLU A 572 24.96 30.19 3.95
C GLU A 572 24.69 30.03 2.46
N ILE A 573 25.47 29.15 1.79
CA ILE A 573 25.25 28.79 0.38
C ILE A 573 23.86 28.18 0.20
N ALA A 574 23.50 27.19 1.03
CA ALA A 574 22.20 26.52 0.97
C ALA A 574 21.03 27.48 1.15
N GLY A 575 21.17 28.48 2.05
CA GLY A 575 20.17 29.53 2.23
C GLY A 575 19.92 30.32 0.95
N THR A 576 20.98 30.80 0.33
CA THR A 576 20.89 31.55 -0.95
C THR A 576 20.28 30.71 -2.07
N LEU A 577 20.65 29.42 -2.17
CA LEU A 577 20.09 28.50 -3.16
C LEU A 577 18.60 28.26 -2.94
N ALA A 578 18.20 28.03 -1.68
CA ALA A 578 16.82 27.73 -1.30
C ALA A 578 15.89 28.94 -1.56
N GLU A 579 16.33 30.15 -1.20
CA GLU A 579 15.60 31.39 -1.48
C GLU A 579 15.40 31.62 -2.99
N CYS A 580 16.46 31.46 -3.79
CA CYS A 580 16.38 31.63 -5.24
C CYS A 580 15.47 30.56 -5.89
N ALA A 581 15.54 29.31 -5.43
CA ALA A 581 14.68 28.23 -5.90
C ALA A 581 13.19 28.53 -5.60
N ALA A 582 12.88 28.97 -4.39
CA ALA A 582 11.52 29.32 -3.96
C ALA A 582 10.99 30.55 -4.72
N GLU A 583 11.83 31.56 -4.96
CA GLU A 583 11.46 32.79 -5.67
C GLU A 583 11.04 32.51 -7.13
N VAL A 584 11.70 31.59 -7.81
CA VAL A 584 11.47 31.32 -9.23
C VAL A 584 10.64 30.05 -9.48
N GLY A 585 10.61 29.13 -8.53
CA GLY A 585 9.87 27.87 -8.64
C GLY A 585 10.54 26.83 -9.55
N LYS A 586 11.85 26.94 -9.81
CA LYS A 586 12.64 25.96 -10.55
C LYS A 586 13.61 25.22 -9.62
N PRO A 587 13.86 23.92 -9.84
CA PRO A 587 14.73 23.14 -8.97
C PRO A 587 16.19 23.60 -9.04
N VAL A 588 16.78 23.68 -7.84
CA VAL A 588 18.21 23.98 -7.64
C VAL A 588 18.84 22.86 -6.81
N LEU A 589 19.94 22.32 -7.30
CA LEU A 589 20.71 21.27 -6.64
C LEU A 589 22.09 21.80 -6.25
N ALA A 590 22.66 21.27 -5.17
CA ALA A 590 24.03 21.56 -4.75
C ALA A 590 24.89 20.28 -4.75
N ALA A 591 26.08 20.35 -5.32
CA ALA A 591 27.07 19.28 -5.26
C ALA A 591 28.41 19.83 -4.74
N PHE A 592 28.81 19.37 -3.55
CA PHE A 592 30.05 19.78 -2.92
C PHE A 592 31.09 18.65 -3.05
N SER A 593 32.20 18.93 -3.74
CA SER A 593 33.26 17.95 -3.96
C SER A 593 34.48 18.33 -3.13
N GLY A 594 35.17 17.36 -2.53
CA GLY A 594 36.36 17.56 -1.72
C GLY A 594 36.12 17.51 -0.23
N PHE A 595 37.06 18.05 0.57
CA PHE A 595 37.01 18.03 2.01
C PHE A 595 36.02 19.10 2.50
N VAL A 596 34.88 18.67 3.02
CA VAL A 596 33.91 19.50 3.73
C VAL A 596 34.11 19.32 5.21
N ASP A 597 33.79 20.35 6.01
CA ASP A 597 33.84 20.25 7.47
C ASP A 597 33.02 19.02 7.92
N GLN A 598 33.64 18.16 8.75
CA GLN A 598 33.03 16.90 9.20
C GLN A 598 31.71 17.09 9.97
N GLN A 599 31.40 18.29 10.44
CA GLN A 599 30.17 18.61 11.13
C GLN A 599 28.98 18.91 10.21
N VAL A 600 29.19 18.96 8.88
CA VAL A 600 28.13 19.29 7.91
C VAL A 600 27.80 18.08 7.05
N THR A 601 26.60 17.55 7.19
CA THR A 601 26.07 16.52 6.27
C THR A 601 25.79 17.17 4.93
N VAL A 602 26.62 16.87 3.91
CA VAL A 602 26.48 17.43 2.54
C VAL A 602 25.64 16.56 1.65
N ASN A 603 25.49 15.27 1.98
CA ASN A 603 24.68 14.34 1.22
C ASN A 603 23.29 14.23 1.86
N GLY A 604 22.39 15.10 1.44
CA GLY A 604 21.04 15.17 2.01
C GLY A 604 20.41 16.55 1.87
N LEU A 605 19.34 16.78 2.58
CA LEU A 605 18.66 18.08 2.59
C LEU A 605 19.49 19.10 3.40
N LEU A 606 19.97 20.11 2.73
CA LEU A 606 20.62 21.27 3.33
C LEU A 606 19.54 22.25 3.79
N HIS A 607 19.31 22.31 5.10
CA HIS A 607 18.29 23.19 5.69
C HIS A 607 18.82 24.60 5.89
N ALA A 608 18.00 25.58 5.57
CA ALA A 608 18.25 26.99 5.82
C ALA A 608 17.01 27.64 6.44
N GLU A 609 17.23 28.44 7.49
CA GLU A 609 16.21 29.34 8.03
C GLU A 609 16.22 30.61 7.18
N THR A 610 15.10 30.93 6.56
CA THR A 610 14.96 32.10 5.71
C THR A 610 13.83 33.01 6.22
N ALA A 611 13.75 34.22 5.70
CA ALA A 611 12.66 35.14 6.06
C ALA A 611 11.25 34.58 5.69
N ALA A 612 11.20 33.64 4.74
CA ALA A 612 9.98 32.96 4.33
C ALA A 612 9.69 31.66 5.13
N GLY A 613 10.54 31.35 6.12
CA GLY A 613 10.50 30.12 6.91
C GLY A 613 11.60 29.10 6.53
N PRO A 614 11.53 27.88 7.08
CA PRO A 614 12.52 26.85 6.81
C PRO A 614 12.41 26.35 5.37
N LEU A 615 13.49 26.46 4.62
CA LEU A 615 13.64 25.95 3.26
C LEU A 615 14.74 24.89 3.19
N SER A 616 14.77 24.08 2.13
CA SER A 616 15.76 23.04 1.94
C SER A 616 16.19 22.93 0.47
N VAL A 617 17.45 22.60 0.27
CA VAL A 617 18.04 22.30 -1.05
C VAL A 617 18.66 20.90 -1.00
N PRO A 618 18.45 20.05 -2.02
CA PRO A 618 19.12 18.75 -2.10
C PRO A 618 20.61 18.93 -2.32
N GLY A 619 21.40 18.39 -1.39
CA GLY A 619 22.86 18.38 -1.43
C GLY A 619 23.42 17.01 -1.77
N TYR A 620 24.53 16.99 -2.49
CA TYR A 620 25.22 15.77 -2.94
C TYR A 620 26.71 15.88 -2.74
N THR A 621 27.37 14.76 -2.46
CA THR A 621 28.82 14.66 -2.45
C THR A 621 29.41 14.36 -3.85
N SER A 622 28.55 13.92 -4.78
CA SER A 622 28.90 13.60 -6.16
C SER A 622 28.04 14.35 -7.16
N PRO A 623 28.62 15.14 -8.07
CA PRO A 623 27.88 15.74 -9.17
C PRO A 623 27.14 14.70 -10.03
N GLY A 624 27.75 13.52 -10.23
CA GLY A 624 27.14 12.42 -10.99
C GLY A 624 25.85 11.88 -10.36
N ALA A 625 25.78 11.78 -9.01
CA ALA A 625 24.58 11.37 -8.29
C ALA A 625 23.46 12.43 -8.43
N ALA A 626 23.80 13.71 -8.27
CA ALA A 626 22.85 14.82 -8.46
C ALA A 626 22.23 14.80 -9.86
N ILE A 627 23.07 14.64 -10.90
CA ILE A 627 22.62 14.59 -12.29
C ILE A 627 21.77 13.32 -12.56
N ALA A 628 22.14 12.18 -11.99
CA ALA A 628 21.36 10.95 -12.15
C ALA A 628 19.94 11.10 -11.56
N ALA A 629 19.84 11.68 -10.35
CA ALA A 629 18.59 11.93 -9.67
C ALA A 629 17.72 12.95 -10.45
N LEU A 630 18.31 14.05 -10.92
CA LEU A 630 17.62 15.04 -11.74
C LEU A 630 17.10 14.44 -13.04
N ALA A 631 17.92 13.68 -13.77
CA ALA A 631 17.53 13.03 -15.02
C ALA A 631 16.38 12.05 -14.83
N ALA A 632 16.34 11.35 -13.70
CA ALA A 632 15.23 10.46 -13.37
C ALA A 632 13.88 11.23 -13.24
N LEU A 633 13.89 12.39 -12.58
CA LEU A 633 12.71 13.25 -12.47
C LEU A 633 12.35 13.94 -13.80
N VAL A 634 13.33 14.32 -14.63
CA VAL A 634 13.07 14.86 -15.98
C VAL A 634 12.34 13.82 -16.84
N ARG A 635 12.76 12.56 -16.81
CA ARG A 635 12.06 11.47 -17.51
C ARG A 635 10.63 11.28 -16.98
N TYR A 636 10.44 11.37 -15.67
CA TYR A 636 9.13 11.28 -15.05
C TYR A 636 8.21 12.42 -15.50
N THR A 637 8.68 13.67 -15.49
CA THR A 637 7.88 14.82 -15.97
C THR A 637 7.61 14.76 -17.47
N ALA A 638 8.52 14.22 -18.26
CA ALA A 638 8.28 13.95 -19.68
C ALA A 638 7.17 12.89 -19.86
N TRP A 639 7.16 11.86 -19.01
CA TRP A 639 6.10 10.86 -19.01
C TRP A 639 4.73 11.48 -18.63
N LEU A 640 4.67 12.34 -17.61
CA LEU A 640 3.43 13.03 -17.20
C LEU A 640 2.80 13.86 -18.34
N ARG A 641 3.61 14.39 -19.25
CA ARG A 641 3.15 15.23 -20.39
C ARG A 641 2.71 14.44 -21.60
N ARG A 642 3.06 13.16 -21.71
CA ARG A 642 2.60 12.33 -22.82
C ARG A 642 1.10 12.10 -22.71
N GLU A 643 0.40 12.18 -23.84
CA GLU A 643 -0.98 11.71 -23.89
C GLU A 643 -0.99 10.22 -23.55
N GLN A 644 -1.66 9.91 -22.47
CA GLN A 644 -1.78 8.56 -21.96
C GLN A 644 -2.95 7.91 -22.69
N GLY A 645 -2.68 7.12 -23.74
CA GLY A 645 -3.70 6.31 -24.39
C GLY A 645 -4.42 5.42 -23.37
N HIS A 646 -5.71 5.14 -23.62
CA HIS A 646 -6.40 4.07 -22.89
C HIS A 646 -5.73 2.74 -23.25
N PHE A 647 -5.39 1.93 -22.26
CA PHE A 647 -5.07 0.53 -22.49
C PHE A 647 -6.41 -0.19 -22.72
N GLU A 648 -6.58 -0.77 -23.88
CA GLU A 648 -7.48 -1.89 -24.06
C GLU A 648 -6.79 -3.11 -23.40
N ASP A 649 -7.43 -3.66 -22.35
CA ASP A 649 -6.95 -4.86 -21.64
C ASP A 649 -7.18 -6.14 -22.48
#